data_fcfcdbf22e588d4df45345cc5a598255
#
_entry.id   fcfcdbf22e588d4df45345cc5a598255
#
_cell.length_a   1.000
_cell.length_b   1.000
_cell.length_c   1.000
_cell.angle_alpha   90.00
_cell.angle_beta   90.00
_cell.angle_gamma   90.00
#
_symmetry.space_group_name_H-M   'P 1'
#
loop_
_entity.id
_entity.type
_entity.pdbx_description
1 polymer ?
#
loop_
_entity_poly.entity_id
_entity_poly.type
_entity_poly.pdbx_seq_one_letter_code
_entity_poly.pdbx_strand_id
1 'polypeptide(L)'
;MQPGQDVLSSLLRASARSWRLSDGRGALSRGTASGAATRRAHALLAAPQVGPHAAWPAVSLLRFDDRLRLADGQVLELTPAFMLSSKPGATPTLTARAGSLAHGESFAETPWPRWRFRGEGWLLEREYRLIEDHPALLASWRLLEGGPLHVHVGPLLVARSLEGLQAETPEFRGAVTGVPGRVRCLTVEGYSPLTLWHGGAFMPARAWQRGLAYPYDGVHDLDDPDVGGWISSEDAFLPGWVQCALAEPGAALHIVASPEEHLFRTLASEQRLGTPPVRTLAECLAVLDLAEGERRGKVHDAALAGAARTLRQAAAAHAGPSKTMEEPAKASARKSAKATEAVEPMEPEAPADVVPAVGALAARLHGALYEHADRTGVLTNPARMLERGPDALRVAAGLVTLRAFGPARDIARGYLMYLDEGLAPASFDAGGYPHYGSPESSLWLVHLIDLIARRDSGSEATKAFLEDGAYAMLEGVLHHLRSGSRNGVRCDADGFLWFGEDEDASTRADLNALWYHALAAMSQLAKLMKRRENAAFYMAWARELQRAYADRFWDEKRSCLYDEVTAAGPLRSLSPSQLYAVALPPVLLTSDLALRLVDTVTRELYDTRGLRPRPGDGAPDPAWLGPWAAAALRSHGRDRAAAKRVRSALEHYAAIGEGDAIELDARAAAELVRAWVEEIDHAVPASAETAVSKR
;
A
#
# COMPACT_ATOMS: atom_id res chain seq x y z
N MET A 1 12.58 37.10 -8.43
CA MET A 1 12.62 35.89 -7.57
C MET A 1 14.06 35.63 -7.18
N GLN A 2 14.34 35.35 -5.92
CA GLN A 2 15.71 35.07 -5.47
C GLN A 2 16.10 33.64 -5.91
N PRO A 3 17.35 33.41 -6.33
CA PRO A 3 17.80 32.09 -6.85
C PRO A 3 17.54 30.91 -5.90
N GLY A 4 17.42 31.14 -4.60
CA GLY A 4 17.16 30.09 -3.61
C GLY A 4 15.69 29.62 -3.52
N GLN A 5 14.72 30.43 -3.94
CA GLN A 5 13.29 30.04 -3.94
C GLN A 5 12.98 29.08 -5.08
N ASP A 6 13.65 29.18 -6.21
CA ASP A 6 13.47 28.26 -7.34
C ASP A 6 13.96 26.84 -7.02
N VAL A 7 15.09 26.74 -6.30
CA VAL A 7 15.65 25.44 -5.87
C VAL A 7 14.73 24.77 -4.87
N LEU A 8 14.22 25.50 -3.88
CA LEU A 8 13.31 24.97 -2.87
C LEU A 8 12.03 24.42 -3.50
N SER A 9 11.37 25.22 -4.34
CA SER A 9 10.14 24.82 -5.04
C SER A 9 10.34 23.64 -5.98
N SER A 10 11.50 23.58 -6.67
CA SER A 10 11.85 22.47 -7.55
C SER A 10 12.10 21.18 -6.75
N LEU A 11 12.80 21.28 -5.61
CA LEU A 11 13.07 20.13 -4.75
C LEU A 11 11.79 19.62 -4.09
N LEU A 12 10.88 20.49 -3.66
CA LEU A 12 9.57 20.10 -3.11
C LEU A 12 8.78 19.29 -4.15
N ARG A 13 8.67 19.79 -5.38
CA ARG A 13 8.00 19.06 -6.47
C ARG A 13 8.64 17.70 -6.77
N ALA A 14 9.98 17.64 -6.89
CA ALA A 14 10.72 16.41 -7.14
C ALA A 14 10.60 15.40 -5.98
N SER A 15 10.33 15.88 -4.76
CA SER A 15 10.17 15.06 -3.55
C SER A 15 8.73 14.63 -3.28
N ALA A 16 7.77 14.95 -4.13
CA ALA A 16 6.38 14.54 -3.98
C ALA A 16 6.20 13.03 -4.15
N ARG A 17 7.03 12.39 -5.00
CA ARG A 17 7.02 10.93 -5.18
C ARG A 17 7.88 10.25 -4.13
N SER A 18 7.31 9.31 -3.38
CA SER A 18 8.01 8.49 -2.39
C SER A 18 8.10 7.03 -2.82
N TRP A 19 9.09 6.31 -2.29
CA TRP A 19 9.29 4.88 -2.47
C TRP A 19 9.46 4.19 -1.12
N ARG A 20 9.27 2.87 -1.10
CA ARG A 20 9.37 2.05 0.11
C ARG A 20 9.87 0.65 -0.20
N LEU A 21 10.67 0.10 0.73
CA LEU A 21 11.05 -1.30 0.80
C LEU A 21 10.70 -1.87 2.17
N SER A 22 10.41 -3.17 2.23
CA SER A 22 10.25 -3.94 3.48
C SER A 22 11.01 -5.26 3.34
N ASP A 23 11.57 -5.75 4.45
CA ASP A 23 12.22 -7.06 4.54
C ASP A 23 11.22 -8.20 4.82
N GLY A 24 9.94 -7.86 5.09
CA GLY A 24 8.92 -8.83 5.51
C GLY A 24 8.93 -9.15 7.02
N ARG A 25 9.93 -8.74 7.77
CA ARG A 25 10.06 -8.97 9.23
C ARG A 25 10.11 -7.70 10.08
N GLY A 26 9.66 -6.58 9.54
CA GLY A 26 9.52 -5.32 10.26
C GLY A 26 10.63 -4.32 10.04
N ALA A 27 11.67 -4.62 9.26
CA ALA A 27 12.60 -3.61 8.81
C ALA A 27 12.06 -2.88 7.56
N LEU A 28 12.32 -1.58 7.51
CA LEU A 28 11.80 -0.68 6.48
C LEU A 28 12.90 0.23 5.95
N SER A 29 12.80 0.52 4.66
CA SER A 29 13.54 1.60 4.00
C SER A 29 12.57 2.47 3.24
N ARG A 30 12.69 3.79 3.37
CA ARG A 30 11.77 4.73 2.75
C ARG A 30 12.44 6.05 2.42
N GLY A 31 12.06 6.63 1.27
CA GLY A 31 12.56 7.93 0.84
C GLY A 31 11.72 8.51 -0.28
N THR A 32 12.23 9.56 -0.91
CA THR A 32 11.60 10.21 -2.07
C THR A 32 12.39 9.95 -3.35
N ALA A 33 11.74 10.15 -4.49
CA ALA A 33 12.37 10.06 -5.80
C ALA A 33 13.51 11.08 -5.98
N SER A 34 13.45 12.23 -5.31
CA SER A 34 14.57 13.19 -5.29
C SER A 34 15.76 12.73 -4.45
N GLY A 35 15.54 11.81 -3.49
CA GLY A 35 16.49 11.42 -2.46
C GLY A 35 16.49 12.31 -1.20
N ALA A 36 15.76 13.44 -1.19
CA ALA A 36 15.59 14.27 -0.01
C ALA A 36 14.54 13.67 0.93
N ALA A 37 14.81 13.65 2.22
CA ALA A 37 13.79 13.32 3.22
C ALA A 37 12.84 14.50 3.39
N THR A 38 11.52 14.26 3.32
CA THR A 38 10.48 15.28 3.50
C THR A 38 9.63 15.04 4.74
N ARG A 39 9.75 13.87 5.34
CA ARG A 39 9.04 13.43 6.56
C ARG A 39 10.02 12.75 7.50
N ARG A 40 9.78 12.84 8.81
CA ARG A 40 10.59 12.14 9.84
C ARG A 40 10.59 10.61 9.64
N ALA A 41 9.52 10.06 9.05
CA ALA A 41 9.42 8.64 8.73
C ALA A 41 10.25 8.22 7.49
N HIS A 42 10.88 9.14 6.76
CA HIS A 42 11.82 8.81 5.70
C HIS A 42 13.17 8.44 6.33
N ALA A 43 13.55 7.18 6.15
CA ALA A 43 14.78 6.61 6.65
C ALA A 43 15.26 5.49 5.75
N LEU A 44 16.56 5.35 5.55
CA LEU A 44 17.12 4.25 4.77
C LEU A 44 17.13 2.93 5.52
N LEU A 45 17.20 2.96 6.86
CA LEU A 45 17.02 1.75 7.67
C LEU A 45 16.34 2.08 8.98
N ALA A 46 15.09 1.65 9.10
CA ALA A 46 14.38 1.49 10.36
C ALA A 46 14.19 0.00 10.60
N ALA A 47 14.61 -0.49 11.75
CA ALA A 47 14.65 -1.92 12.04
C ALA A 47 14.19 -2.22 13.47
N PRO A 48 13.62 -3.42 13.74
CA PRO A 48 13.36 -3.89 15.08
C PRO A 48 14.64 -3.84 15.92
N GLN A 49 14.50 -3.51 17.18
CA GLN A 49 15.61 -3.39 18.12
C GLN A 49 15.73 -4.63 19.00
N VAL A 50 16.92 -4.88 19.53
CA VAL A 50 17.16 -5.91 20.54
C VAL A 50 17.26 -5.24 21.90
N GLY A 51 16.50 -5.68 22.91
CA GLY A 51 16.56 -5.14 24.27
C GLY A 51 15.32 -4.35 24.68
N PRO A 52 15.45 -3.32 25.54
CA PRO A 52 14.30 -2.58 26.10
C PRO A 52 13.38 -1.92 25.09
N HIS A 53 13.88 -1.65 23.89
CA HIS A 53 13.14 -1.04 22.78
C HIS A 53 12.74 -2.05 21.69
N ALA A 54 12.78 -3.36 21.98
CA ALA A 54 12.57 -4.44 21.01
C ALA A 54 11.21 -4.39 20.29
N ALA A 55 10.18 -3.83 20.93
CA ALA A 55 8.85 -3.73 20.35
C ALA A 55 8.70 -2.66 19.23
N TRP A 56 9.72 -1.80 19.03
CA TRP A 56 9.61 -0.64 18.15
C TRP A 56 10.70 -0.64 17.10
N PRO A 57 10.36 -0.56 15.80
CA PRO A 57 11.36 -0.25 14.78
C PRO A 57 12.00 1.11 15.10
N ALA A 58 13.32 1.12 15.20
CA ALA A 58 14.06 2.36 15.37
C ALA A 58 14.83 2.72 14.10
N VAL A 59 14.87 4.00 13.80
CA VAL A 59 15.71 4.55 12.74
C VAL A 59 17.15 4.54 13.24
N SER A 60 18.00 3.81 12.53
CA SER A 60 19.45 3.75 12.78
C SER A 60 20.27 4.41 11.66
N LEU A 61 19.80 4.33 10.42
CA LEU A 61 20.38 5.00 9.26
C LEU A 61 19.33 5.90 8.62
N LEU A 62 19.53 7.21 8.76
CA LEU A 62 18.60 8.19 8.19
C LEU A 62 18.74 8.24 6.68
N ARG A 63 19.97 8.48 6.20
CA ARG A 63 20.30 8.55 4.77
C ARG A 63 21.79 8.45 4.55
N PHE A 64 22.21 8.35 3.29
CA PHE A 64 23.59 8.61 2.86
C PHE A 64 23.68 10.04 2.32
N ASP A 65 24.67 10.80 2.80
CA ASP A 65 25.19 11.98 2.12
C ASP A 65 26.25 11.49 1.15
N ASP A 66 25.99 11.55 -0.13
CA ASP A 66 26.91 11.09 -1.15
C ASP A 66 27.44 12.25 -2.01
N ARG A 67 28.73 12.19 -2.30
CA ARG A 67 29.47 13.19 -3.07
C ARG A 67 30.29 12.51 -4.15
N LEU A 68 30.34 13.14 -5.28
CA LEU A 68 31.15 12.72 -6.41
C LEU A 68 32.26 13.72 -6.63
N ARG A 69 33.51 13.28 -6.59
CA ARG A 69 34.66 14.09 -6.99
C ARG A 69 35.07 13.69 -8.39
N LEU A 70 35.02 14.65 -9.30
CA LEU A 70 35.42 14.51 -10.70
C LEU A 70 36.92 14.62 -10.87
N ALA A 71 37.41 14.25 -12.06
CA ALA A 71 38.84 14.27 -12.38
C ALA A 71 39.46 15.69 -12.34
N ASP A 72 38.65 16.72 -12.61
CA ASP A 72 39.06 18.14 -12.51
C ASP A 72 39.11 18.67 -11.07
N GLY A 73 38.72 17.82 -10.08
CA GLY A 73 38.65 18.18 -8.68
C GLY A 73 37.32 18.79 -8.21
N GLN A 74 36.37 19.02 -9.13
CA GLN A 74 35.02 19.46 -8.77
C GLN A 74 34.34 18.42 -7.86
N VAL A 75 33.61 18.90 -6.84
CA VAL A 75 32.81 18.05 -5.95
C VAL A 75 31.35 18.34 -6.18
N LEU A 76 30.58 17.31 -6.53
CA LEU A 76 29.13 17.34 -6.71
C LEU A 76 28.47 16.65 -5.52
N GLU A 77 27.50 17.28 -4.88
CA GLU A 77 26.63 16.62 -3.90
C GLU A 77 25.49 15.93 -4.66
N LEU A 78 25.30 14.63 -4.46
CA LEU A 78 24.25 13.87 -5.13
C LEU A 78 22.95 13.83 -4.33
N THR A 79 23.03 13.82 -3.00
CA THR A 79 21.83 13.76 -2.15
C THR A 79 21.34 15.15 -1.76
N PRO A 80 20.16 15.58 -2.23
CA PRO A 80 19.57 16.85 -1.84
C PRO A 80 19.05 16.81 -0.40
N ALA A 81 18.85 17.98 0.22
CA ALA A 81 18.33 18.10 1.58
C ALA A 81 17.53 19.38 1.79
N PHE A 82 16.50 19.29 2.63
CA PHE A 82 15.89 20.45 3.26
C PHE A 82 16.61 20.76 4.57
N MET A 83 16.82 22.04 4.83
CA MET A 83 17.57 22.51 6.01
C MET A 83 16.75 23.61 6.69
N LEU A 84 16.62 23.53 8.00
CA LEU A 84 16.05 24.60 8.81
C LEU A 84 17.20 25.36 9.49
N SER A 85 17.37 26.61 9.12
CA SER A 85 18.33 27.48 9.81
C SER A 85 17.61 28.30 10.86
N SER A 86 18.02 28.19 12.11
CA SER A 86 17.57 29.05 13.19
C SER A 86 18.74 29.89 13.70
N LYS A 87 18.65 31.21 13.53
CA LYS A 87 19.54 32.12 14.27
C LYS A 87 18.82 32.52 15.56
N PRO A 88 19.52 32.67 16.69
CA PRO A 88 18.90 33.15 17.93
C PRO A 88 18.10 34.43 17.69
N GLY A 89 16.80 34.43 18.01
CA GLY A 89 15.93 35.59 17.87
C GLY A 89 15.37 35.86 16.46
N ALA A 90 15.65 34.99 15.47
CA ALA A 90 15.09 35.08 14.13
C ALA A 90 14.08 33.97 13.86
N THR A 91 13.11 34.21 12.99
CA THR A 91 12.20 33.16 12.48
C THR A 91 12.99 32.10 11.74
N PRO A 92 12.78 30.80 12.04
CA PRO A 92 13.43 29.72 11.32
C PRO A 92 13.15 29.81 9.82
N THR A 93 14.17 29.64 8.99
CA THR A 93 14.05 29.72 7.53
C THR A 93 14.35 28.35 6.91
N LEU A 94 13.39 27.83 6.14
CA LEU A 94 13.56 26.62 5.34
C LEU A 94 14.39 26.96 4.10
N THR A 95 15.45 26.20 3.90
CA THR A 95 16.33 26.26 2.71
C THR A 95 16.50 24.88 2.10
N ALA A 96 16.97 24.80 0.87
CA ALA A 96 17.23 23.55 0.19
C ALA A 96 18.66 23.49 -0.32
N ARG A 97 19.33 22.33 -0.14
CA ARG A 97 20.55 21.94 -0.88
C ARG A 97 20.07 21.20 -2.13
N ALA A 98 20.47 21.70 -3.29
CA ALA A 98 19.99 21.19 -4.57
C ALA A 98 20.41 19.74 -4.85
N GLY A 99 21.60 19.31 -4.37
CA GLY A 99 22.08 17.96 -4.59
C GLY A 99 22.01 17.56 -6.07
N SER A 100 21.38 16.44 -6.34
CA SER A 100 21.25 15.84 -7.67
C SER A 100 20.29 16.52 -8.64
N LEU A 101 19.57 17.57 -8.25
CA LEU A 101 18.58 18.20 -9.15
C LEU A 101 19.17 18.64 -10.50
N ALA A 102 20.46 19.00 -10.53
CA ALA A 102 21.15 19.40 -11.75
C ALA A 102 21.67 18.23 -12.60
N HIS A 103 21.82 17.04 -12.00
CA HIS A 103 22.47 15.87 -12.61
C HIS A 103 21.57 14.64 -12.65
N GLY A 104 20.36 14.70 -12.07
CA GLY A 104 19.40 13.60 -12.08
C GLY A 104 18.87 13.34 -13.49
N GLU A 105 19.17 12.16 -14.05
CA GLU A 105 18.69 11.72 -15.36
C GLU A 105 17.37 10.99 -15.23
N SER A 106 17.28 10.02 -14.29
CA SER A 106 16.08 9.21 -14.09
C SER A 106 16.00 8.63 -12.68
N PHE A 107 14.77 8.28 -12.29
CA PHE A 107 14.45 7.50 -11.11
C PHE A 107 13.54 6.35 -11.48
N ALA A 108 13.87 5.13 -11.07
CA ALA A 108 13.00 3.95 -11.14
C ALA A 108 12.79 3.39 -9.73
N GLU A 109 11.54 3.06 -9.40
CA GLU A 109 11.19 2.49 -8.10
C GLU A 109 11.31 0.96 -8.09
N THR A 110 11.03 0.32 -9.22
CA THR A 110 10.99 -1.14 -9.35
C THR A 110 12.15 -1.67 -10.20
N PRO A 111 12.71 -2.86 -9.91
CA PRO A 111 12.41 -3.69 -8.73
C PRO A 111 12.92 -3.10 -7.42
N TRP A 112 13.82 -2.09 -7.49
CA TRP A 112 14.43 -1.35 -6.39
C TRP A 112 14.53 0.13 -6.70
N PRO A 113 14.52 1.03 -5.69
CA PRO A 113 14.80 2.43 -5.89
C PRO A 113 16.17 2.62 -6.53
N ARG A 114 16.20 3.14 -7.74
CA ARG A 114 17.42 3.41 -8.53
C ARG A 114 17.39 4.82 -9.09
N TRP A 115 18.51 5.49 -8.96
CA TRP A 115 18.77 6.83 -9.52
C TRP A 115 19.89 6.75 -10.52
N ARG A 116 19.76 7.41 -11.65
CA ARG A 116 20.84 7.66 -12.59
C ARG A 116 21.18 9.13 -12.57
N PHE A 117 22.48 9.39 -12.46
CA PHE A 117 23.04 10.72 -12.45
C PHE A 117 23.97 10.82 -13.65
N ARG A 118 23.74 11.83 -14.49
CA ARG A 118 24.53 12.07 -15.70
C ARG A 118 25.23 13.42 -15.62
N GLY A 119 26.49 13.43 -16.02
CA GLY A 119 27.27 14.63 -16.29
C GLY A 119 28.00 14.50 -17.60
N GLU A 120 28.90 15.46 -17.89
CA GLU A 120 29.67 15.43 -19.11
C GLU A 120 30.69 14.27 -19.07
N GLY A 121 30.44 13.27 -19.93
CA GLY A 121 31.32 12.11 -20.08
C GLY A 121 31.23 11.05 -18.98
N TRP A 122 30.17 11.07 -18.11
CA TRP A 122 29.97 10.01 -17.12
C TRP A 122 28.50 9.75 -16.84
N LEU A 123 28.18 8.50 -16.43
CA LEU A 123 26.88 8.05 -15.93
C LEU A 123 27.09 7.17 -14.70
N LEU A 124 26.49 7.58 -13.57
CA LEU A 124 26.51 6.86 -12.30
C LEU A 124 25.12 6.39 -11.95
N GLU A 125 24.99 5.13 -11.50
CA GLU A 125 23.76 4.58 -10.95
C GLU A 125 23.91 4.38 -9.44
N ARG A 126 22.90 4.80 -8.66
CA ARG A 126 22.75 4.52 -7.23
C ARG A 126 21.53 3.65 -7.04
N GLU A 127 21.64 2.60 -6.22
CA GLU A 127 20.56 1.67 -5.94
C GLU A 127 20.51 1.33 -4.45
N TYR A 128 19.28 1.16 -3.91
CA TYR A 128 19.04 0.69 -2.56
C TYR A 128 18.21 -0.59 -2.58
N ARG A 129 18.63 -1.61 -1.81
CA ARG A 129 17.90 -2.88 -1.61
C ARG A 129 17.79 -3.17 -0.13
N LEU A 130 16.64 -3.59 0.34
CA LEU A 130 16.49 -4.18 1.67
C LEU A 130 16.61 -5.69 1.53
N ILE A 131 17.44 -6.32 2.35
CA ILE A 131 17.68 -7.77 2.29
C ILE A 131 16.47 -8.44 2.93
N GLU A 132 15.84 -9.37 2.20
CA GLU A 132 14.64 -10.07 2.66
C GLU A 132 14.96 -10.94 3.88
N ASP A 133 14.03 -10.97 4.83
CA ASP A 133 14.15 -11.66 6.11
C ASP A 133 15.25 -11.15 7.06
N HIS A 134 15.96 -10.07 6.67
CA HIS A 134 17.04 -9.48 7.48
C HIS A 134 16.92 -7.96 7.58
N PRO A 135 17.12 -7.37 8.77
CA PRO A 135 17.12 -5.93 8.94
C PRO A 135 18.42 -5.31 8.38
N ALA A 136 18.63 -5.45 7.08
CA ALA A 136 19.85 -5.02 6.42
C ALA A 136 19.58 -4.31 5.10
N LEU A 137 20.21 -3.16 4.89
CA LEU A 137 20.17 -2.38 3.68
C LEU A 137 21.46 -2.58 2.88
N LEU A 138 21.34 -2.96 1.61
CA LEU A 138 22.41 -2.89 0.62
C LEU A 138 22.26 -1.60 -0.20
N ALA A 139 23.29 -0.77 -0.21
CA ALA A 139 23.38 0.42 -1.05
C ALA A 139 24.55 0.26 -2.03
N SER A 140 24.33 0.63 -3.29
CA SER A 140 25.31 0.47 -4.35
C SER A 140 25.45 1.74 -5.20
N TRP A 141 26.67 2.10 -5.55
CA TRP A 141 27.02 3.16 -6.50
C TRP A 141 27.84 2.55 -7.62
N ARG A 142 27.32 2.49 -8.82
CA ARG A 142 27.93 1.83 -9.98
C ARG A 142 28.20 2.83 -11.09
N LEU A 143 29.42 2.86 -11.60
CA LEU A 143 29.75 3.60 -12.79
C LEU A 143 29.27 2.84 -14.03
N LEU A 144 28.40 3.47 -14.82
CA LEU A 144 27.86 2.87 -16.05
C LEU A 144 28.61 3.32 -17.29
N GLU A 145 29.02 4.60 -17.33
CA GLU A 145 29.74 5.19 -18.46
C GLU A 145 30.83 6.13 -17.96
N GLY A 146 31.92 6.22 -18.70
CA GLY A 146 33.03 7.16 -18.44
C GLY A 146 33.93 6.77 -17.26
N GLY A 147 34.55 7.76 -16.61
CA GLY A 147 35.41 7.60 -15.45
C GLY A 147 36.81 8.16 -15.67
N PRO A 148 37.70 8.14 -14.65
CA PRO A 148 37.44 7.68 -13.27
C PRO A 148 36.64 8.68 -12.44
N LEU A 149 35.83 8.16 -11.49
CA LEU A 149 35.09 8.94 -10.52
C LEU A 149 35.45 8.53 -9.09
N HIS A 150 35.51 9.49 -8.16
CA HIS A 150 35.70 9.20 -6.75
C HIS A 150 34.37 9.42 -6.00
N VAL A 151 33.80 8.33 -5.48
CA VAL A 151 32.56 8.38 -4.68
C VAL A 151 32.92 8.45 -3.21
N HIS A 152 32.30 9.40 -2.51
CA HIS A 152 32.41 9.59 -1.06
C HIS A 152 31.01 9.47 -0.46
N VAL A 153 30.79 8.50 0.42
CA VAL A 153 29.50 8.20 1.01
C VAL A 153 29.57 8.35 2.53
N GLY A 154 28.81 9.29 3.05
CA GLY A 154 28.70 9.58 4.48
C GLY A 154 27.36 9.06 5.03
N PRO A 155 27.34 8.00 5.84
CA PRO A 155 26.11 7.56 6.51
C PRO A 155 25.72 8.55 7.58
N LEU A 156 24.47 9.05 7.55
CA LEU A 156 23.91 9.89 8.60
C LEU A 156 23.09 9.03 9.55
N LEU A 157 23.53 8.94 10.79
CA LEU A 157 22.98 8.06 11.82
C LEU A 157 22.10 8.84 12.80
N VAL A 158 21.05 8.19 13.22
CA VAL A 158 20.16 8.62 14.31
C VAL A 158 19.85 7.42 15.21
N ALA A 159 19.29 7.67 16.41
CA ALA A 159 18.83 6.63 17.32
C ALA A 159 17.48 7.07 17.89
N ARG A 160 16.39 6.80 17.16
CA ARG A 160 15.06 7.28 17.48
C ARG A 160 13.98 6.39 16.93
N SER A 161 12.76 6.52 17.45
CA SER A 161 11.58 5.92 16.80
C SER A 161 11.28 6.58 15.46
N LEU A 162 10.39 5.98 14.67
CA LEU A 162 9.96 6.56 13.37
C LEU A 162 9.28 7.92 13.50
N GLU A 163 8.61 8.16 14.63
CA GLU A 163 7.92 9.44 14.90
C GLU A 163 8.75 10.41 15.75
N GLY A 164 9.87 9.95 16.30
CA GLY A 164 10.79 10.77 17.07
C GLY A 164 11.62 11.71 16.19
N LEU A 165 12.35 12.58 16.86
CA LEU A 165 13.37 13.46 16.28
C LEU A 165 14.64 13.35 17.14
N GLN A 166 15.80 13.34 16.48
CA GLN A 166 17.09 13.33 17.15
C GLN A 166 17.62 14.77 17.24
N ALA A 167 18.04 15.18 18.40
CA ALA A 167 18.91 16.34 18.57
C ALA A 167 20.34 15.89 18.87
N GLU A 168 21.31 16.72 18.58
CA GLU A 168 22.68 16.52 19.09
C GLU A 168 22.64 16.49 20.61
N THR A 169 23.09 15.40 21.21
CA THR A 169 23.03 15.15 22.64
C THR A 169 24.29 14.43 23.14
N PRO A 170 24.76 14.71 24.39
CA PRO A 170 25.89 14.01 25.00
C PRO A 170 25.67 12.49 25.15
N GLU A 171 24.42 12.03 25.24
CA GLU A 171 24.07 10.62 25.36
C GLU A 171 24.35 9.85 24.05
N PHE A 172 24.44 10.56 22.91
CA PHE A 172 24.81 9.95 21.66
C PHE A 172 26.33 9.68 21.65
N ARG A 173 26.69 8.44 21.91
CA ARG A 173 28.09 8.05 22.12
C ARG A 173 28.99 8.34 20.93
N GLY A 174 28.47 8.17 19.71
CA GLY A 174 29.20 8.38 18.46
C GLY A 174 30.53 7.61 18.40
N ALA A 175 30.64 6.52 19.16
CA ALA A 175 31.85 5.71 19.15
C ALA A 175 31.89 4.85 17.90
N VAL A 176 33.01 4.92 17.20
CA VAL A 176 33.28 4.21 15.96
C VAL A 176 34.43 3.25 16.19
N THR A 177 34.18 1.96 15.95
CA THR A 177 35.21 0.93 15.95
C THR A 177 35.22 0.25 14.60
N GLY A 178 36.38 -0.13 14.08
CA GLY A 178 36.41 -0.72 12.74
C GLY A 178 37.68 -1.52 12.47
N VAL A 179 37.55 -2.38 11.49
CA VAL A 179 38.62 -3.05 10.76
C VAL A 179 38.46 -2.75 9.27
N PRO A 180 39.46 -2.97 8.43
CA PRO A 180 39.30 -2.78 6.99
C PRO A 180 38.00 -3.47 6.46
N GLY A 181 37.19 -2.71 5.73
CA GLY A 181 35.93 -3.19 5.16
C GLY A 181 34.74 -3.30 6.13
N ARG A 182 34.92 -2.99 7.43
CA ARG A 182 33.82 -3.07 8.41
C ARG A 182 33.94 -1.98 9.46
N VAL A 183 32.88 -1.24 9.69
CA VAL A 183 32.77 -0.19 10.72
C VAL A 183 31.54 -0.45 11.57
N ARG A 184 31.68 -0.37 12.89
CA ARG A 184 30.60 -0.47 13.86
C ARG A 184 30.44 0.85 14.59
N CYS A 185 29.22 1.37 14.58
CA CYS A 185 28.88 2.65 15.17
C CYS A 185 27.94 2.44 16.37
N LEU A 186 28.37 2.92 17.54
CA LEU A 186 27.54 2.96 18.75
C LEU A 186 26.81 4.31 18.77
N THR A 187 25.50 4.27 18.92
CA THR A 187 24.66 5.46 19.01
C THR A 187 24.26 5.77 20.47
N VAL A 188 23.01 5.68 20.82
CA VAL A 188 22.50 5.89 22.18
C VAL A 188 22.41 4.54 22.90
N GLU A 189 22.58 4.53 24.22
CA GLU A 189 22.38 3.33 25.03
C GLU A 189 20.93 2.82 24.92
N GLY A 190 20.79 1.50 24.80
CA GLY A 190 19.49 0.86 24.58
C GLY A 190 19.10 0.71 23.12
N TYR A 191 19.79 1.37 22.18
CA TYR A 191 19.62 1.13 20.75
C TYR A 191 20.69 0.19 20.22
N SER A 192 20.33 -0.65 19.26
CA SER A 192 21.28 -1.55 18.60
C SER A 192 22.36 -0.78 17.85
N PRO A 193 23.65 -1.16 17.99
CA PRO A 193 24.71 -0.59 17.17
C PRO A 193 24.46 -0.83 15.68
N LEU A 194 24.84 0.12 14.84
CA LEU A 194 24.81 -0.09 13.40
C LEU A 194 26.19 -0.56 12.89
N THR A 195 26.20 -1.66 12.16
CA THR A 195 27.41 -2.16 11.49
C THR A 195 27.31 -1.86 10.00
N LEU A 196 28.39 -1.32 9.44
CA LEU A 196 28.54 -1.04 8.01
C LEU A 196 29.66 -1.93 7.44
N TRP A 197 29.35 -2.76 6.45
CA TRP A 197 30.36 -3.46 5.63
C TRP A 197 30.49 -2.73 4.32
N HIS A 198 31.71 -2.46 3.86
CA HIS A 198 31.93 -1.60 2.70
C HIS A 198 33.12 -2.03 1.86
N GLY A 199 33.05 -1.78 0.55
CA GLY A 199 34.13 -2.05 -0.41
C GLY A 199 35.16 -0.94 -0.60
N GLY A 200 35.06 0.15 0.18
CA GLY A 200 35.97 1.31 0.07
C GLY A 200 36.89 1.49 1.28
N ALA A 201 37.51 2.66 1.39
CA ALA A 201 38.29 3.10 2.55
C ALA A 201 37.44 3.97 3.48
N PHE A 202 37.43 3.68 4.78
CA PHE A 202 36.72 4.49 5.75
C PHE A 202 37.60 5.58 6.34
N MET A 203 37.12 6.82 6.27
CA MET A 203 37.77 8.03 6.82
C MET A 203 36.89 8.59 7.96
N PRO A 204 37.33 8.50 9.22
CA PRO A 204 36.56 9.03 10.36
C PRO A 204 36.35 10.55 10.28
N ALA A 205 35.16 11.04 10.56
CA ALA A 205 34.84 12.46 10.62
C ALA A 205 34.26 12.90 11.97
N ARG A 206 33.37 12.10 12.56
CA ARG A 206 32.71 12.36 13.86
C ARG A 206 32.11 13.77 13.95
N ALA A 207 31.20 14.07 13.04
CA ALA A 207 30.56 15.37 12.91
C ALA A 207 29.03 15.25 13.08
N TRP A 208 28.38 16.37 13.38
CA TRP A 208 26.92 16.47 13.36
C TRP A 208 26.47 17.28 12.14
N GLN A 209 25.47 16.77 11.46
CA GLN A 209 24.69 17.53 10.50
C GLN A 209 23.43 18.01 11.20
N ARG A 210 23.32 19.33 11.42
CA ARG A 210 22.23 19.93 12.18
C ARG A 210 21.16 20.48 11.26
N GLY A 211 19.91 20.49 11.75
CA GLY A 211 18.78 21.14 11.13
C GLY A 211 18.30 20.50 9.83
N LEU A 212 18.40 19.17 9.71
CA LEU A 212 17.73 18.44 8.62
C LEU A 212 16.22 18.59 8.77
N ALA A 213 15.56 19.20 7.79
CA ALA A 213 14.16 19.60 7.87
C ALA A 213 13.23 18.68 7.13
N TYR A 214 12.00 18.55 7.63
CA TYR A 214 10.93 17.72 7.12
C TYR A 214 9.72 18.58 6.74
N PRO A 215 9.71 19.17 5.54
CA PRO A 215 8.68 20.15 5.15
C PRO A 215 7.26 19.59 5.07
N TYR A 216 7.10 18.25 4.96
CA TYR A 216 5.78 17.60 4.88
C TYR A 216 5.34 16.93 6.19
N ASP A 217 6.08 17.11 7.29
CA ASP A 217 5.64 16.72 8.62
C ASP A 217 4.58 17.68 9.13
N GLY A 218 3.36 17.20 9.34
CA GLY A 218 2.26 17.99 9.85
C GLY A 218 1.41 18.73 8.81
N VAL A 219 1.75 18.63 7.51
CA VAL A 219 0.93 19.18 6.44
C VAL A 219 0.02 18.08 5.92
N HIS A 220 -1.30 18.27 6.05
CA HIS A 220 -2.30 17.36 5.50
C HIS A 220 -2.62 17.67 4.02
N ASP A 221 -2.25 18.84 3.54
CA ASP A 221 -2.49 19.29 2.17
C ASP A 221 -1.24 19.95 1.60
N LEU A 222 -0.79 19.48 0.43
CA LEU A 222 0.41 19.99 -0.25
C LEU A 222 0.15 21.29 -1.01
N ASP A 223 -1.11 21.65 -1.19
CA ASP A 223 -1.53 22.80 -2.02
C ASP A 223 -1.79 24.08 -1.20
N ASP A 224 -1.71 24.03 0.14
CA ASP A 224 -1.85 25.21 1.00
C ASP A 224 -0.55 25.54 1.76
N PRO A 225 0.30 26.42 1.21
CA PRO A 225 1.54 26.86 1.86
C PRO A 225 1.31 27.76 3.08
N ASP A 226 0.09 28.25 3.31
CA ASP A 226 -0.24 29.17 4.41
C ASP A 226 -0.76 28.48 5.66
N VAL A 227 -0.99 27.15 5.63
CA VAL A 227 -1.23 26.39 6.84
C VAL A 227 0.08 26.29 7.63
N GLY A 228 0.29 27.19 8.56
CA GLY A 228 1.45 27.33 9.42
C GLY A 228 1.71 26.12 10.34
N GLY A 229 1.95 24.96 9.75
CA GLY A 229 2.46 23.77 10.41
C GLY A 229 3.92 23.99 10.80
N TRP A 230 4.29 23.59 12.02
CA TRP A 230 5.69 23.63 12.47
C TRP A 230 6.50 22.65 11.61
N ILE A 231 7.51 23.17 10.89
CA ILE A 231 8.46 22.34 10.16
C ILE A 231 9.33 21.60 11.17
N SER A 232 9.22 20.27 11.19
CA SER A 232 10.08 19.44 12.03
C SER A 232 11.51 19.42 11.49
N SER A 233 12.49 19.38 12.40
CA SER A 233 13.89 19.20 12.01
C SER A 233 14.63 18.36 13.04
N GLU A 234 15.69 17.69 12.57
CA GLU A 234 16.55 16.87 13.44
C GLU A 234 18.03 17.04 13.11
N ASP A 235 18.87 16.56 14.00
CA ASP A 235 20.31 16.46 13.83
C ASP A 235 20.70 15.00 13.61
N ALA A 236 21.65 14.75 12.68
CA ALA A 236 22.14 13.42 12.41
C ALA A 236 23.65 13.35 12.56
N PHE A 237 24.15 12.23 13.10
CA PHE A 237 25.57 12.00 13.33
C PHE A 237 26.24 11.40 12.10
N LEU A 238 27.34 11.99 11.65
CA LEU A 238 28.22 11.49 10.60
C LEU A 238 29.46 10.83 11.22
N PRO A 239 29.57 9.50 11.26
CA PRO A 239 30.75 8.81 11.81
C PRO A 239 31.99 8.98 10.97
N GLY A 240 31.83 9.11 9.66
CA GLY A 240 32.91 9.22 8.69
C GLY A 240 32.42 9.05 7.26
N TRP A 241 33.37 8.94 6.34
CA TRP A 241 33.14 8.78 4.90
C TRP A 241 33.72 7.47 4.40
N VAL A 242 32.95 6.70 3.66
CA VAL A 242 33.46 5.60 2.83
C VAL A 242 33.84 6.17 1.48
N GLN A 243 35.09 5.99 1.07
CA GLN A 243 35.65 6.51 -0.18
C GLN A 243 36.04 5.38 -1.11
N CYS A 244 35.69 5.51 -2.38
CA CYS A 244 36.04 4.54 -3.41
C CYS A 244 36.29 5.22 -4.76
N ALA A 245 37.34 4.79 -5.46
CA ALA A 245 37.57 5.17 -6.83
C ALA A 245 36.89 4.16 -7.77
N LEU A 246 36.01 4.65 -8.64
CA LEU A 246 35.39 3.88 -9.71
C LEU A 246 36.16 4.15 -10.98
N ALA A 247 37.09 3.24 -11.31
CA ALA A 247 38.08 3.49 -12.37
C ALA A 247 37.53 3.33 -13.79
N GLU A 248 36.59 2.41 -13.98
CA GLU A 248 36.06 2.02 -15.29
C GLU A 248 34.58 1.64 -15.19
N PRO A 249 33.83 1.68 -16.30
CA PRO A 249 32.44 1.21 -16.34
C PRO A 249 32.31 -0.21 -15.80
N GLY A 250 31.29 -0.41 -14.93
CA GLY A 250 31.08 -1.65 -14.19
C GLY A 250 31.67 -1.64 -12.77
N ALA A 251 32.66 -0.76 -12.47
CA ALA A 251 33.15 -0.59 -11.11
C ALA A 251 32.05 -0.08 -10.17
N ALA A 252 31.98 -0.62 -8.94
CA ALA A 252 30.97 -0.26 -7.97
C ALA A 252 31.50 -0.18 -6.54
N LEU A 253 30.94 0.75 -5.77
CA LEU A 253 31.02 0.76 -4.31
C LEU A 253 29.74 0.14 -3.76
N HIS A 254 29.87 -0.82 -2.85
CA HIS A 254 28.76 -1.41 -2.11
C HIS A 254 28.93 -1.15 -0.60
N ILE A 255 27.82 -0.86 0.07
CA ILE A 255 27.73 -0.73 1.52
C ILE A 255 26.53 -1.53 2.00
N VAL A 256 26.75 -2.46 2.94
CA VAL A 256 25.68 -3.15 3.68
C VAL A 256 25.59 -2.54 5.07
N ALA A 257 24.41 -2.09 5.47
CA ALA A 257 24.15 -1.52 6.80
C ALA A 257 23.15 -2.40 7.55
N SER A 258 23.47 -2.84 8.77
CA SER A 258 22.58 -3.66 9.58
C SER A 258 22.84 -3.46 11.09
N PRO A 259 21.79 -3.54 11.94
CA PRO A 259 21.94 -3.70 13.38
C PRO A 259 22.40 -5.10 13.78
N GLU A 260 22.30 -6.09 12.90
CA GLU A 260 22.78 -7.46 13.14
C GLU A 260 24.29 -7.56 12.98
N GLU A 261 25.01 -7.62 14.09
CA GLU A 261 26.48 -7.70 14.08
C GLU A 261 27.03 -8.92 13.31
N HIS A 262 26.26 -10.01 13.28
CA HIS A 262 26.65 -11.28 12.68
C HIS A 262 25.88 -11.61 11.39
N LEU A 263 25.34 -10.63 10.72
CA LEU A 263 24.54 -10.78 9.48
C LEU A 263 25.14 -11.82 8.51
N PHE A 264 26.43 -11.74 8.20
CA PHE A 264 27.05 -12.65 7.24
C PHE A 264 27.14 -14.10 7.75
N ARG A 265 27.19 -14.32 9.07
CA ARG A 265 27.11 -15.66 9.63
C ARG A 265 25.68 -16.20 9.52
N THR A 266 24.70 -15.36 9.78
CA THR A 266 23.29 -15.71 9.67
C THR A 266 22.97 -16.09 8.22
N LEU A 267 23.31 -15.24 7.26
CA LEU A 267 23.16 -15.52 5.83
C LEU A 267 23.86 -16.82 5.39
N ALA A 268 25.05 -17.10 5.93
CA ALA A 268 25.80 -18.32 5.63
C ALA A 268 25.14 -19.58 6.23
N SER A 269 24.50 -19.48 7.39
CA SER A 269 23.85 -20.62 8.06
C SER A 269 22.51 -20.99 7.40
N GLU A 270 21.83 -20.05 6.77
CA GLU A 270 20.58 -20.24 6.04
C GLU A 270 20.79 -20.85 4.64
N GLN A 271 22.01 -20.83 4.14
CA GLN A 271 22.35 -21.45 2.87
C GLN A 271 22.38 -22.97 2.99
N ARG A 272 21.60 -23.65 2.14
CA ARG A 272 21.54 -25.11 2.05
C ARG A 272 22.93 -25.71 1.78
N LEU A 273 23.19 -26.86 2.38
CA LEU A 273 24.39 -27.67 2.25
C LEU A 273 25.04 -27.62 0.84
N GLY A 274 26.22 -27.06 0.75
CA GLY A 274 27.04 -27.01 -0.48
C GLY A 274 27.61 -25.65 -0.87
N THR A 275 27.21 -24.57 -0.24
CA THR A 275 27.73 -23.22 -0.49
C THR A 275 28.82 -22.84 0.52
N PRO A 276 29.96 -22.24 0.11
CA PRO A 276 30.98 -21.82 1.05
C PRO A 276 30.43 -20.75 2.02
N PRO A 277 30.91 -20.69 3.27
CA PRO A 277 30.44 -19.74 4.26
C PRO A 277 30.73 -18.29 3.79
N VAL A 278 29.72 -17.43 3.82
CA VAL A 278 29.84 -16.00 3.49
C VAL A 278 30.70 -15.33 4.57
N ARG A 279 31.90 -14.86 4.18
CA ARG A 279 32.86 -14.19 5.08
C ARG A 279 33.18 -12.78 4.65
N THR A 280 32.94 -12.47 3.41
CA THR A 280 33.27 -11.17 2.79
C THR A 280 32.04 -10.51 2.19
N LEU A 281 32.13 -9.19 2.03
CA LEU A 281 31.11 -8.42 1.32
C LEU A 281 30.90 -8.94 -0.11
N ALA A 282 31.97 -9.32 -0.81
CA ALA A 282 31.88 -9.83 -2.19
C ALA A 282 31.11 -11.18 -2.25
N GLU A 283 31.37 -12.07 -1.31
CA GLU A 283 30.63 -13.34 -1.20
C GLU A 283 29.17 -13.12 -0.83
N CYS A 284 28.89 -12.15 0.08
CA CYS A 284 27.52 -11.75 0.41
C CYS A 284 26.77 -11.21 -0.81
N LEU A 285 27.40 -10.34 -1.59
CA LEU A 285 26.81 -9.78 -2.80
C LEU A 285 26.55 -10.85 -3.87
N ALA A 286 27.48 -11.80 -4.06
CA ALA A 286 27.27 -12.88 -5.01
C ALA A 286 26.09 -13.79 -4.63
N VAL A 287 25.90 -14.05 -3.34
CA VAL A 287 24.77 -14.81 -2.82
C VAL A 287 23.46 -14.05 -2.99
N LEU A 288 23.45 -12.78 -2.64
CA LEU A 288 22.26 -11.92 -2.76
C LEU A 288 21.84 -11.73 -4.23
N ASP A 289 22.78 -11.50 -5.14
CA ASP A 289 22.48 -11.33 -6.57
C ASP A 289 21.89 -12.62 -7.18
N LEU A 290 22.38 -13.80 -6.80
CA LEU A 290 21.87 -15.08 -7.29
C LEU A 290 20.50 -15.41 -6.69
N ALA A 291 20.35 -15.31 -5.37
CA ALA A 291 19.10 -15.70 -4.69
C ALA A 291 17.97 -14.71 -5.01
N GLU A 292 18.26 -13.45 -5.04
CA GLU A 292 17.27 -12.40 -5.16
C GLU A 292 16.87 -12.11 -6.61
N GLY A 293 17.79 -12.21 -7.56
CA GLY A 293 17.48 -12.14 -8.98
C GLY A 293 16.52 -13.24 -9.41
N GLU A 294 16.76 -14.49 -8.96
CA GLU A 294 15.88 -15.62 -9.21
C GLU A 294 14.52 -15.49 -8.50
N ARG A 295 14.52 -14.99 -7.27
CA ARG A 295 13.33 -14.92 -6.42
C ARG A 295 12.38 -13.82 -6.86
N ARG A 296 12.88 -12.63 -7.20
CA ARG A 296 12.04 -11.53 -7.69
C ARG A 296 11.59 -11.70 -9.11
N GLY A 297 12.40 -12.28 -9.97
CA GLY A 297 11.93 -12.76 -11.26
C GLY A 297 10.74 -13.70 -11.06
N LYS A 298 10.86 -14.70 -10.18
CA LYS A 298 9.77 -15.65 -9.86
C LYS A 298 8.56 -14.97 -9.20
N VAL A 299 8.75 -14.01 -8.29
CA VAL A 299 7.63 -13.29 -7.64
C VAL A 299 6.95 -12.34 -8.63
N HIS A 300 7.71 -11.61 -9.42
CA HIS A 300 7.18 -10.74 -10.48
C HIS A 300 6.47 -11.56 -11.56
N ASP A 301 7.09 -12.62 -12.05
CA ASP A 301 6.50 -13.50 -13.05
C ASP A 301 5.30 -14.27 -12.48
N ALA A 302 5.33 -14.66 -11.21
CA ALA A 302 4.20 -15.29 -10.53
C ALA A 302 3.04 -14.29 -10.31
N ALA A 303 3.34 -13.03 -9.97
CA ALA A 303 2.33 -11.98 -9.85
C ALA A 303 1.71 -11.64 -11.21
N LEU A 304 2.51 -11.50 -12.27
CA LEU A 304 2.03 -11.31 -13.64
C LEU A 304 1.24 -12.52 -14.15
N ALA A 305 1.76 -13.73 -13.95
CA ALA A 305 1.06 -14.96 -14.32
C ALA A 305 -0.22 -15.18 -13.50
N GLY A 306 -0.22 -14.78 -12.22
CA GLY A 306 -1.39 -14.75 -11.34
C GLY A 306 -2.44 -13.76 -11.83
N ALA A 307 -2.04 -12.53 -12.12
CA ALA A 307 -2.90 -11.49 -12.68
C ALA A 307 -3.50 -11.92 -14.04
N ALA A 308 -2.68 -12.45 -14.94
CA ALA A 308 -3.13 -12.95 -16.24
C ALA A 308 -4.10 -14.14 -16.13
N ARG A 309 -3.87 -15.08 -15.19
CA ARG A 309 -4.81 -16.18 -14.90
C ARG A 309 -6.12 -15.66 -14.32
N THR A 310 -6.06 -14.72 -13.38
CA THR A 310 -7.24 -14.14 -12.75
C THR A 310 -8.10 -13.40 -13.78
N LEU A 311 -7.48 -12.59 -14.64
CA LEU A 311 -8.17 -11.89 -15.71
C LEU A 311 -8.78 -12.86 -16.75
N ARG A 312 -8.07 -13.91 -17.15
CA ARG A 312 -8.60 -14.94 -18.07
C ARG A 312 -9.77 -15.71 -17.43
N GLN A 313 -9.69 -16.06 -16.16
CA GLN A 313 -10.78 -16.77 -15.47
C GLN A 313 -11.99 -15.86 -15.25
N ALA A 314 -11.79 -14.59 -14.96
CA ALA A 314 -12.88 -13.61 -14.91
C ALA A 314 -13.59 -13.51 -16.26
N ALA A 315 -12.85 -13.38 -17.36
CA ALA A 315 -13.38 -13.37 -18.71
C ALA A 315 -14.14 -14.67 -19.07
N ALA A 316 -13.58 -15.84 -18.73
CA ALA A 316 -14.20 -17.14 -18.99
C ALA A 316 -15.49 -17.37 -18.17
N ALA A 317 -15.52 -16.94 -16.89
CA ALA A 317 -16.70 -17.08 -16.03
C ALA A 317 -17.90 -16.28 -16.54
N HIS A 318 -17.67 -15.27 -17.39
CA HIS A 318 -18.71 -14.38 -17.95
C HIS A 318 -19.07 -14.69 -19.39
N ALA A 319 -18.25 -15.49 -20.07
CA ALA A 319 -18.60 -16.00 -21.39
C ALA A 319 -19.82 -16.94 -21.37
N GLY A 320 -20.32 -17.36 -20.21
CA GLY A 320 -21.48 -18.22 -19.97
C GLY A 320 -21.49 -19.48 -20.83
N PRO A 321 -22.05 -20.61 -20.43
CA PRO A 321 -22.20 -21.74 -21.34
C PRO A 321 -23.02 -21.24 -22.53
N SER A 322 -22.41 -21.22 -23.71
CA SER A 322 -23.08 -20.93 -24.97
C SER A 322 -24.31 -21.83 -25.01
N LYS A 323 -25.51 -21.29 -24.82
CA LYS A 323 -26.75 -21.98 -25.11
C LYS A 323 -26.80 -22.16 -26.60
N THR A 324 -26.23 -23.24 -27.10
CA THR A 324 -26.64 -23.83 -28.34
C THR A 324 -28.11 -24.21 -28.17
N MET A 325 -29.01 -23.36 -28.69
CA MET A 325 -30.40 -23.76 -28.91
C MET A 325 -30.37 -24.95 -29.88
N GLU A 326 -30.46 -26.16 -29.37
CA GLU A 326 -30.84 -27.32 -30.14
C GLU A 326 -32.34 -27.17 -30.50
N GLU A 327 -32.63 -26.76 -31.72
CA GLU A 327 -33.90 -27.06 -32.31
C GLU A 327 -33.98 -28.59 -32.58
N PRO A 328 -35.10 -29.25 -32.28
CA PRO A 328 -35.25 -30.68 -32.52
C PRO A 328 -35.52 -30.91 -34.01
N ALA A 329 -34.51 -31.12 -34.82
CA ALA A 329 -34.66 -31.62 -36.19
C ALA A 329 -34.68 -33.16 -36.19
N LYS A 330 -35.79 -33.71 -36.68
CA LYS A 330 -36.08 -35.12 -36.86
C LYS A 330 -35.05 -35.87 -37.70
N ALA A 331 -34.81 -37.08 -37.27
CA ALA A 331 -33.96 -38.11 -37.80
C ALA A 331 -33.86 -38.22 -39.33
N SER A 332 -32.63 -38.40 -39.81
CA SER A 332 -32.32 -39.37 -40.88
C SER A 332 -30.84 -39.75 -40.82
N ALA A 333 -30.59 -41.01 -40.65
CA ALA A 333 -29.27 -41.65 -40.61
C ALA A 333 -28.58 -41.63 -41.94
N ARG A 334 -27.29 -41.29 -41.99
CA ARG A 334 -26.31 -42.01 -42.82
C ARG A 334 -24.86 -41.77 -42.32
N LYS A 335 -24.16 -42.87 -42.16
CA LYS A 335 -22.76 -42.99 -41.75
C LYS A 335 -21.82 -42.26 -42.69
N SER A 336 -20.90 -41.47 -42.17
CA SER A 336 -19.54 -41.34 -42.69
C SER A 336 -18.61 -40.91 -41.59
N ALA A 337 -17.68 -41.78 -41.19
CA ALA A 337 -16.61 -41.48 -40.29
C ALA A 337 -15.53 -40.65 -40.99
N LYS A 338 -15.29 -39.44 -40.53
CA LYS A 338 -14.03 -38.74 -40.72
C LYS A 338 -13.71 -38.04 -39.41
N ALA A 339 -12.56 -38.43 -38.84
CA ALA A 339 -12.01 -37.82 -37.64
C ALA A 339 -11.85 -36.29 -37.90
N THR A 340 -12.61 -35.51 -37.15
CA THR A 340 -12.39 -34.07 -37.02
C THR A 340 -11.63 -33.90 -35.70
N GLU A 341 -10.39 -33.43 -35.81
CA GLU A 341 -9.61 -32.97 -34.66
C GLU A 341 -10.49 -31.99 -33.88
N ALA A 342 -10.65 -32.30 -32.61
CA ALA A 342 -11.31 -31.39 -31.67
C ALA A 342 -10.45 -30.12 -31.56
N VAL A 343 -10.92 -29.02 -32.13
CA VAL A 343 -10.37 -27.69 -31.85
C VAL A 343 -10.70 -27.42 -30.39
N GLU A 344 -9.69 -27.43 -29.52
CA GLU A 344 -9.82 -26.94 -28.15
C GLU A 344 -10.41 -25.53 -28.19
N PRO A 345 -11.40 -25.21 -27.37
CA PRO A 345 -11.94 -23.85 -27.31
C PRO A 345 -10.81 -22.92 -26.86
N MET A 346 -10.45 -21.98 -27.73
CA MET A 346 -9.46 -20.97 -27.45
C MET A 346 -9.93 -20.15 -26.23
N GLU A 347 -9.21 -20.25 -25.11
CA GLU A 347 -9.48 -19.43 -23.95
C GLU A 347 -9.36 -17.95 -24.33
N PRO A 348 -10.27 -17.07 -23.87
CA PRO A 348 -10.20 -15.64 -24.18
C PRO A 348 -8.88 -15.06 -23.62
N GLU A 349 -8.08 -14.46 -24.47
CA GLU A 349 -6.84 -13.78 -24.05
C GLU A 349 -7.17 -12.54 -23.22
N ALA A 350 -6.48 -12.37 -22.10
CA ALA A 350 -6.56 -11.14 -21.32
C ALA A 350 -5.98 -9.97 -22.15
N PRO A 351 -6.56 -8.76 -22.05
CA PRO A 351 -6.03 -7.59 -22.74
C PRO A 351 -4.56 -7.36 -22.36
N ALA A 352 -3.67 -7.35 -23.35
CA ALA A 352 -2.21 -7.33 -23.15
C ALA A 352 -1.70 -6.06 -22.45
N ASP A 353 -2.45 -4.98 -22.49
CA ASP A 353 -2.18 -3.68 -21.90
C ASP A 353 -2.56 -3.59 -20.41
N VAL A 354 -3.50 -4.41 -19.94
CA VAL A 354 -4.01 -4.40 -18.55
C VAL A 354 -3.17 -5.28 -17.63
N VAL A 355 -2.62 -6.37 -18.13
CA VAL A 355 -1.85 -7.34 -17.32
C VAL A 355 -0.66 -6.71 -16.59
N PRO A 356 0.18 -5.86 -17.22
CA PRO A 356 1.29 -5.20 -16.53
C PRO A 356 0.83 -4.27 -15.41
N ALA A 357 -0.26 -3.50 -15.65
CA ALA A 357 -0.81 -2.58 -14.65
C ALA A 357 -1.34 -3.31 -13.41
N VAL A 358 -2.13 -4.38 -13.62
CA VAL A 358 -2.62 -5.21 -12.51
C VAL A 358 -1.45 -5.91 -11.79
N GLY A 359 -0.40 -6.31 -12.50
CA GLY A 359 0.83 -6.87 -11.93
C GLY A 359 1.56 -5.87 -11.02
N ALA A 360 1.71 -4.62 -11.45
CA ALA A 360 2.33 -3.56 -10.65
C ALA A 360 1.51 -3.25 -9.38
N LEU A 361 0.18 -3.18 -9.49
CA LEU A 361 -0.72 -3.00 -8.36
C LEU A 361 -0.65 -4.20 -7.39
N ALA A 362 -0.59 -5.43 -7.90
CA ALA A 362 -0.44 -6.65 -7.11
C ALA A 362 0.87 -6.65 -6.31
N ALA A 363 1.99 -6.24 -6.92
CA ALA A 363 3.27 -6.09 -6.24
C ALA A 363 3.20 -5.08 -5.09
N ARG A 364 2.46 -3.98 -5.25
CA ARG A 364 2.23 -3.00 -4.17
C ARG A 364 1.42 -3.57 -3.01
N LEU A 365 0.43 -4.42 -3.28
CA LEU A 365 -0.36 -5.09 -2.23
C LEU A 365 0.53 -6.03 -1.42
N HIS A 366 1.29 -6.88 -2.08
CA HIS A 366 2.23 -7.78 -1.39
C HIS A 366 3.32 -7.02 -0.61
N GLY A 367 3.83 -5.92 -1.17
CA GLY A 367 4.81 -5.06 -0.49
C GLY A 367 4.27 -4.28 0.71
N ALA A 368 2.95 -4.26 0.93
CA ALA A 368 2.35 -3.66 2.12
C ALA A 368 2.22 -4.64 3.29
N LEU A 369 2.39 -5.94 3.06
CA LEU A 369 2.32 -6.96 4.11
C LEU A 369 3.56 -6.92 4.99
N TYR A 370 3.38 -7.19 6.28
CA TYR A 370 4.48 -7.37 7.22
C TYR A 370 4.10 -8.42 8.26
N GLU A 371 5.10 -9.12 8.78
CA GLU A 371 4.92 -10.06 9.89
C GLU A 371 5.19 -9.34 11.21
N HIS A 372 4.27 -9.49 12.14
CA HIS A 372 4.42 -9.03 13.51
C HIS A 372 4.18 -10.20 14.44
N ALA A 373 5.12 -10.48 15.34
CA ALA A 373 5.17 -11.54 16.33
C ALA A 373 4.15 -12.72 16.19
N ASP A 374 2.87 -12.42 16.08
CA ASP A 374 1.76 -13.37 16.11
C ASP A 374 0.75 -13.20 14.96
N ARG A 375 0.96 -12.23 14.07
CA ARG A 375 0.01 -11.96 12.98
C ARG A 375 0.67 -11.37 11.73
N THR A 376 0.04 -11.60 10.59
CA THR A 376 0.31 -10.86 9.36
C THR A 376 -0.47 -9.54 9.38
N GLY A 377 0.22 -8.42 9.28
CA GLY A 377 -0.35 -7.09 9.24
C GLY A 377 -0.28 -6.44 7.86
N VAL A 378 -0.94 -5.29 7.73
CA VAL A 378 -0.93 -4.47 6.51
C VAL A 378 -0.57 -3.04 6.84
N LEU A 379 0.57 -2.58 6.37
CA LEU A 379 1.00 -1.20 6.58
C LEU A 379 0.22 -0.25 5.67
N THR A 380 -0.87 0.30 6.19
CA THR A 380 -1.80 1.17 5.45
C THR A 380 -1.38 2.64 5.46
N ASN A 381 -0.72 3.07 6.52
CA ASN A 381 -0.08 4.38 6.58
C ASN A 381 1.41 4.23 6.93
N PRO A 382 2.26 4.05 5.93
CA PRO A 382 3.70 3.88 6.15
C PRO A 382 4.36 5.07 6.85
N ALA A 383 3.82 6.28 6.64
CA ALA A 383 4.37 7.50 7.23
C ALA A 383 4.28 7.50 8.76
N ARG A 384 3.25 6.85 9.31
CA ARG A 384 3.00 6.79 10.75
C ARG A 384 3.20 5.39 11.33
N MET A 385 3.68 4.42 10.55
CA MET A 385 3.72 3.00 10.92
C MET A 385 2.38 2.54 11.51
N LEU A 386 1.31 3.00 10.91
CA LEU A 386 -0.05 2.74 11.35
C LEU A 386 -0.71 1.74 10.43
N GLU A 387 -1.27 0.70 11.00
CA GLU A 387 -2.22 -0.18 10.34
C GLU A 387 -3.64 0.28 10.71
N ARG A 388 -4.36 0.83 9.73
CA ARG A 388 -5.79 1.15 9.90
C ARG A 388 -6.62 -0.07 9.53
N GLY A 389 -7.44 -0.55 10.45
CA GLY A 389 -8.22 -1.77 10.30
C GLY A 389 -9.10 -1.80 9.04
N PRO A 390 -9.95 -0.80 8.78
CA PRO A 390 -10.77 -0.79 7.57
C PRO A 390 -9.94 -0.85 6.29
N ASP A 391 -8.81 -0.14 6.23
CA ASP A 391 -7.95 -0.10 5.05
C ASP A 391 -7.19 -1.43 4.87
N ALA A 392 -6.70 -2.03 5.96
CA ALA A 392 -6.03 -3.32 5.93
C ALA A 392 -6.94 -4.45 5.44
N LEU A 393 -8.19 -4.47 5.90
CA LEU A 393 -9.20 -5.46 5.49
C LEU A 393 -9.61 -5.26 4.02
N ARG A 394 -9.65 -4.02 3.52
CA ARG A 394 -9.86 -3.72 2.08
C ARG A 394 -8.67 -4.16 1.24
N VAL A 395 -7.43 -3.98 1.71
CA VAL A 395 -6.23 -4.53 1.06
C VAL A 395 -6.31 -6.05 1.00
N ALA A 396 -6.69 -6.71 2.08
CA ALA A 396 -6.90 -8.16 2.10
C ALA A 396 -7.98 -8.61 1.10
N ALA A 397 -9.06 -7.84 0.92
CA ALA A 397 -10.07 -8.11 -0.11
C ALA A 397 -9.46 -7.99 -1.54
N GLY A 398 -8.55 -7.05 -1.78
CA GLY A 398 -7.77 -6.97 -3.03
C GLY A 398 -6.89 -8.21 -3.27
N LEU A 399 -6.26 -8.74 -2.20
CA LEU A 399 -5.51 -10.01 -2.27
C LEU A 399 -6.43 -11.19 -2.63
N VAL A 400 -7.66 -11.25 -2.10
CA VAL A 400 -8.65 -12.27 -2.49
C VAL A 400 -8.98 -12.18 -3.98
N THR A 401 -9.13 -10.96 -4.51
CA THR A 401 -9.35 -10.75 -5.95
C THR A 401 -8.20 -11.29 -6.79
N LEU A 402 -6.95 -11.18 -6.31
CA LEU A 402 -5.76 -11.77 -6.91
C LEU A 402 -5.57 -13.26 -6.59
N ARG A 403 -6.52 -13.91 -5.92
CA ARG A 403 -6.48 -15.30 -5.47
C ARG A 403 -5.36 -15.62 -4.47
N ALA A 404 -4.82 -14.62 -3.81
CA ALA A 404 -3.86 -14.76 -2.71
C ALA A 404 -4.59 -15.07 -1.38
N PHE A 405 -5.29 -16.22 -1.33
CA PHE A 405 -6.17 -16.59 -0.21
C PHE A 405 -5.43 -16.88 1.10
N GLY A 406 -4.18 -17.37 1.03
CA GLY A 406 -3.35 -17.62 2.21
C GLY A 406 -3.14 -16.34 3.03
N PRO A 407 -2.44 -15.33 2.49
CA PRO A 407 -2.24 -14.05 3.17
C PRO A 407 -3.54 -13.39 3.61
N ALA A 408 -4.61 -13.45 2.79
CA ALA A 408 -5.90 -12.87 3.16
C ALA A 408 -6.52 -13.57 4.39
N ARG A 409 -6.42 -14.91 4.51
CA ARG A 409 -6.85 -15.65 5.71
C ARG A 409 -5.99 -15.31 6.93
N ASP A 410 -4.68 -15.14 6.75
CA ASP A 410 -3.77 -14.83 7.85
C ASP A 410 -4.04 -13.43 8.42
N ILE A 411 -4.30 -12.43 7.55
CA ILE A 411 -4.79 -11.11 7.98
C ILE A 411 -6.11 -11.24 8.73
N ALA A 412 -7.10 -11.98 8.18
CA ALA A 412 -8.39 -12.18 8.84
C ALA A 412 -8.23 -12.83 10.22
N ARG A 413 -7.36 -13.86 10.36
CA ARG A 413 -7.04 -14.46 11.67
C ARG A 413 -6.47 -13.45 12.64
N GLY A 414 -5.53 -12.60 12.19
CA GLY A 414 -4.97 -11.55 13.03
C GLY A 414 -6.04 -10.63 13.60
N TYR A 415 -7.02 -10.22 12.80
CA TYR A 415 -8.13 -9.39 13.30
C TYR A 415 -9.11 -10.17 14.19
N LEU A 416 -9.38 -11.44 13.90
CA LEU A 416 -10.20 -12.27 14.77
C LEU A 416 -9.60 -12.49 16.17
N MET A 417 -8.28 -12.64 16.25
CA MET A 417 -7.57 -12.82 17.53
C MET A 417 -7.70 -11.61 18.48
N TYR A 418 -7.88 -10.41 17.92
CA TYR A 418 -7.98 -9.16 18.68
C TYR A 418 -9.42 -8.63 18.76
N LEU A 419 -10.44 -9.49 18.54
CA LEU A 419 -11.82 -9.10 18.76
C LEU A 419 -12.09 -8.83 20.25
N ASP A 420 -12.68 -7.69 20.55
CA ASP A 420 -13.05 -7.29 21.91
C ASP A 420 -14.47 -6.75 21.93
N GLU A 421 -15.37 -7.42 22.64
CA GLU A 421 -16.80 -7.13 22.67
C GLU A 421 -17.42 -6.93 21.27
N GLY A 422 -17.00 -7.73 20.29
CA GLY A 422 -17.48 -7.68 18.91
C GLY A 422 -16.81 -6.58 18.05
N LEU A 423 -15.93 -5.77 18.61
CA LEU A 423 -15.14 -4.80 17.84
C LEU A 423 -13.82 -5.40 17.40
N ALA A 424 -13.52 -5.32 16.12
CA ALA A 424 -12.20 -5.51 15.57
C ALA A 424 -11.38 -4.21 15.72
N PRO A 425 -10.05 -4.28 15.87
CA PRO A 425 -9.22 -3.10 15.99
C PRO A 425 -9.44 -2.09 14.87
N ALA A 426 -9.67 -0.84 15.24
CA ALA A 426 -9.73 0.28 14.29
C ALA A 426 -8.35 0.61 13.74
N SER A 427 -7.32 0.34 14.54
CA SER A 427 -5.92 0.45 14.12
C SER A 427 -5.01 -0.39 15.04
N PHE A 428 -3.82 -0.69 14.52
CA PHE A 428 -2.69 -1.13 15.33
C PHE A 428 -1.61 -0.06 15.24
N ASP A 429 -1.02 0.28 16.38
CA ASP A 429 0.12 1.19 16.42
C ASP A 429 1.43 0.48 16.00
N ALA A 430 2.54 1.20 15.98
CA ALA A 430 3.84 0.66 15.61
C ALA A 430 4.32 -0.46 16.56
N GLY A 431 3.82 -0.53 17.79
CA GLY A 431 4.07 -1.61 18.75
C GLY A 431 3.16 -2.82 18.57
N GLY A 432 2.24 -2.77 17.61
CA GLY A 432 1.25 -3.82 17.39
C GLY A 432 0.10 -3.82 18.38
N TYR A 433 -0.05 -2.78 19.22
CA TYR A 433 -1.17 -2.69 20.16
C TYR A 433 -2.47 -2.30 19.45
N PRO A 434 -3.58 -3.00 19.73
CA PRO A 434 -4.87 -2.70 19.11
C PRO A 434 -5.51 -1.46 19.73
N HIS A 435 -6.06 -0.60 18.89
CA HIS A 435 -6.92 0.52 19.29
C HIS A 435 -8.31 0.31 18.72
N TYR A 436 -9.33 0.46 19.56
CA TYR A 436 -10.73 0.22 19.18
C TYR A 436 -11.47 1.55 19.00
N GLY A 437 -12.35 1.59 18.00
CA GLY A 437 -13.11 2.77 17.63
C GLY A 437 -14.53 2.41 17.18
N SER A 438 -14.90 2.88 15.99
CA SER A 438 -16.18 2.53 15.36
C SER A 438 -16.20 1.05 14.92
N PRO A 439 -17.39 0.47 14.70
CA PRO A 439 -17.51 -0.93 14.27
C PRO A 439 -17.10 -1.18 12.81
N GLU A 440 -16.57 -0.18 12.10
CA GLU A 440 -16.24 -0.27 10.68
C GLU A 440 -15.30 -1.44 10.36
N SER A 441 -14.22 -1.64 11.16
CA SER A 441 -13.32 -2.79 10.99
C SER A 441 -14.01 -4.12 11.14
N SER A 442 -14.95 -4.25 12.11
CA SER A 442 -15.71 -5.48 12.31
C SER A 442 -16.56 -5.80 11.09
N LEU A 443 -17.18 -4.80 10.49
CA LEU A 443 -18.03 -4.97 9.30
C LEU A 443 -17.18 -5.34 8.06
N TRP A 444 -16.01 -4.72 7.88
CA TRP A 444 -15.08 -5.11 6.82
C TRP A 444 -14.49 -6.51 7.04
N LEU A 445 -14.30 -6.95 8.28
CA LEU A 445 -13.86 -8.31 8.58
C LEU A 445 -14.91 -9.36 8.15
N VAL A 446 -16.20 -9.09 8.42
CA VAL A 446 -17.30 -9.93 7.90
C VAL A 446 -17.28 -9.98 6.38
N HIS A 447 -17.11 -8.83 5.70
CA HIS A 447 -17.01 -8.76 4.25
C HIS A 447 -15.84 -9.60 3.71
N LEU A 448 -14.65 -9.46 4.31
CA LEU A 448 -13.46 -10.19 3.88
C LEU A 448 -13.65 -11.71 4.00
N ILE A 449 -14.17 -12.19 5.12
CA ILE A 449 -14.35 -13.61 5.36
C ILE A 449 -15.43 -14.19 4.41
N ASP A 450 -16.51 -13.47 4.15
CA ASP A 450 -17.50 -13.85 3.14
C ASP A 450 -16.89 -13.90 1.73
N LEU A 451 -16.05 -12.94 1.39
CA LEU A 451 -15.38 -12.90 0.10
C LEU A 451 -14.41 -14.10 -0.08
N ILE A 452 -13.63 -14.43 0.95
CA ILE A 452 -12.76 -15.61 0.98
C ILE A 452 -13.63 -16.87 0.79
N ALA A 453 -14.67 -17.03 1.58
CA ALA A 453 -15.56 -18.20 1.56
C ALA A 453 -16.20 -18.43 0.18
N ARG A 454 -16.62 -17.36 -0.49
CA ARG A 454 -17.22 -17.44 -1.83
C ARG A 454 -16.21 -17.71 -2.94
N ARG A 455 -15.03 -17.08 -2.89
CA ARG A 455 -14.03 -17.15 -3.95
C ARG A 455 -13.13 -18.38 -3.86
N ASP A 456 -12.98 -18.97 -2.67
CA ASP A 456 -12.16 -20.14 -2.37
C ASP A 456 -13.00 -21.32 -1.81
N SER A 457 -14.25 -21.42 -2.25
CA SER A 457 -15.28 -22.33 -1.71
C SER A 457 -14.92 -23.82 -1.81
N GLY A 458 -14.02 -24.20 -2.72
CA GLY A 458 -13.54 -25.59 -2.89
C GLY A 458 -12.32 -25.94 -2.04
N SER A 459 -11.76 -25.01 -1.27
CA SER A 459 -10.53 -25.20 -0.50
C SER A 459 -10.80 -25.80 0.88
N GLU A 460 -10.14 -26.91 1.21
CA GLU A 460 -10.17 -27.48 2.56
C GLU A 460 -9.60 -26.50 3.60
N ALA A 461 -8.61 -25.69 3.22
CA ALA A 461 -8.03 -24.67 4.12
C ALA A 461 -9.04 -23.57 4.47
N THR A 462 -9.88 -23.14 3.52
CA THR A 462 -10.94 -22.17 3.78
C THR A 462 -12.08 -22.79 4.58
N LYS A 463 -12.43 -24.03 4.31
CA LYS A 463 -13.44 -24.76 5.09
C LYS A 463 -12.98 -24.91 6.54
N ALA A 464 -11.75 -25.40 6.76
CA ALA A 464 -11.17 -25.52 8.09
C ALA A 464 -11.13 -24.15 8.81
N PHE A 465 -10.71 -23.08 8.14
CA PHE A 465 -10.70 -21.74 8.71
C PHE A 465 -12.07 -21.28 9.23
N LEU A 466 -13.15 -21.60 8.51
CA LEU A 466 -14.51 -21.25 8.92
C LEU A 466 -14.99 -22.14 10.08
N GLU A 467 -14.72 -23.46 10.02
CA GLU A 467 -15.13 -24.45 11.01
C GLU A 467 -14.34 -24.35 12.32
N ASP A 468 -13.05 -23.96 12.25
CA ASP A 468 -12.14 -23.78 13.41
C ASP A 468 -12.44 -22.53 14.26
N GLY A 469 -13.51 -21.80 13.95
CA GLY A 469 -14.03 -20.73 14.81
C GLY A 469 -14.34 -19.42 14.14
N ALA A 470 -13.81 -19.14 12.93
CA ALA A 470 -14.03 -17.83 12.29
C ALA A 470 -15.52 -17.50 12.12
N TYR A 471 -16.36 -18.49 11.73
CA TYR A 471 -17.80 -18.29 11.63
C TYR A 471 -18.44 -17.96 12.99
N ALA A 472 -18.10 -18.70 14.04
CA ALA A 472 -18.64 -18.47 15.39
C ALA A 472 -18.22 -17.11 15.97
N MET A 473 -16.96 -16.69 15.70
CA MET A 473 -16.49 -15.37 16.10
C MET A 473 -17.27 -14.24 15.42
N LEU A 474 -17.60 -14.40 14.11
CA LEU A 474 -18.45 -13.43 13.42
C LEU A 474 -19.89 -13.40 13.94
N GLU A 475 -20.46 -14.55 14.35
CA GLU A 475 -21.76 -14.57 15.06
C GLU A 475 -21.68 -13.75 16.36
N GLY A 476 -20.57 -13.88 17.10
CA GLY A 476 -20.27 -13.06 18.28
C GLY A 476 -20.19 -11.57 17.96
N VAL A 477 -19.50 -11.20 16.87
CA VAL A 477 -19.44 -9.80 16.38
C VAL A 477 -20.87 -9.24 16.21
N LEU A 478 -21.71 -9.91 15.43
CA LEU A 478 -23.08 -9.42 15.17
C LEU A 478 -23.93 -9.37 16.43
N HIS A 479 -23.75 -10.31 17.35
CA HIS A 479 -24.43 -10.33 18.64
C HIS A 479 -24.10 -9.08 19.46
N HIS A 480 -22.81 -8.77 19.62
CA HIS A 480 -22.34 -7.60 20.38
C HIS A 480 -22.78 -6.29 19.72
N LEU A 481 -22.63 -6.15 18.41
CA LEU A 481 -23.08 -4.94 17.70
C LEU A 481 -24.58 -4.69 17.86
N ARG A 482 -25.38 -5.75 17.97
CA ARG A 482 -26.83 -5.64 18.21
C ARG A 482 -27.16 -5.30 19.64
N SER A 483 -26.57 -6.01 20.60
CA SER A 483 -26.94 -5.96 22.01
C SER A 483 -26.31 -4.81 22.78
N GLY A 484 -25.28 -4.23 22.22
CA GLY A 484 -24.41 -3.21 22.81
C GLY A 484 -22.96 -3.69 22.94
N SER A 485 -22.05 -2.80 22.65
CA SER A 485 -20.60 -2.98 22.71
C SER A 485 -19.97 -1.73 23.31
N ARG A 486 -18.65 -1.75 23.52
CA ARG A 486 -17.91 -0.55 23.96
C ARG A 486 -18.05 0.61 22.97
N ASN A 487 -17.65 1.80 23.37
CA ASN A 487 -17.70 3.05 22.59
C ASN A 487 -19.13 3.43 22.16
N GLY A 488 -20.14 3.02 22.96
CA GLY A 488 -21.53 3.33 22.71
C GLY A 488 -22.13 2.69 21.44
N VAL A 489 -21.49 1.63 20.91
CA VAL A 489 -21.99 0.92 19.73
C VAL A 489 -23.23 0.09 20.13
N ARG A 490 -24.36 0.32 19.44
CA ARG A 490 -25.62 -0.37 19.66
C ARG A 490 -26.52 -0.29 18.45
N CYS A 491 -27.52 -1.15 18.36
CA CYS A 491 -28.64 -0.98 17.43
C CYS A 491 -29.82 -0.25 18.09
N ASP A 492 -30.47 0.63 17.34
CA ASP A 492 -31.76 1.20 17.73
C ASP A 492 -32.92 0.22 17.44
N ALA A 493 -34.15 0.64 17.75
CA ALA A 493 -35.34 -0.17 17.56
C ALA A 493 -35.61 -0.52 16.07
N ASP A 494 -35.17 0.32 15.16
CA ASP A 494 -35.28 0.12 13.70
C ASP A 494 -34.12 -0.72 13.13
N GLY A 495 -33.15 -1.12 13.97
CA GLY A 495 -32.03 -1.97 13.62
C GLY A 495 -30.83 -1.24 13.05
N PHE A 496 -30.76 0.11 13.12
CA PHE A 496 -29.63 0.90 12.71
C PHE A 496 -28.52 0.90 13.76
N LEU A 497 -27.28 0.79 13.31
CA LEU A 497 -26.10 0.95 14.15
C LEU A 497 -25.88 2.42 14.51
N TRP A 498 -25.73 2.64 15.79
CA TRP A 498 -25.28 3.87 16.42
C TRP A 498 -23.93 3.65 17.06
N PHE A 499 -23.12 4.69 17.14
CA PHE A 499 -21.86 4.69 17.91
C PHE A 499 -21.67 6.06 18.56
N GLY A 500 -20.82 6.09 19.61
CA GLY A 500 -20.68 7.27 20.46
C GLY A 500 -21.63 7.25 21.64
N GLU A 501 -21.26 8.01 22.67
CA GLU A 501 -22.00 8.07 23.95
C GLU A 501 -22.76 9.40 24.04
N ASP A 502 -23.90 9.38 24.71
CA ASP A 502 -24.72 10.55 25.02
C ASP A 502 -24.99 11.48 23.83
N GLU A 503 -24.61 12.75 23.96
CA GLU A 503 -24.84 13.79 22.96
C GLU A 503 -23.99 13.61 21.69
N ASP A 504 -22.88 12.89 21.79
CA ASP A 504 -21.99 12.57 20.67
C ASP A 504 -22.44 11.32 19.88
N ALA A 505 -23.53 10.69 20.32
CA ALA A 505 -24.04 9.51 19.63
C ALA A 505 -24.58 9.86 18.25
N SER A 506 -24.18 9.08 17.27
CA SER A 506 -24.61 9.27 15.89
C SER A 506 -24.80 7.95 15.14
N THR A 507 -25.59 8.01 14.06
CA THR A 507 -25.73 6.93 13.09
C THR A 507 -25.34 7.42 11.71
N ARG A 508 -24.47 6.68 11.02
CA ARG A 508 -23.90 7.07 9.74
C ARG A 508 -24.44 6.22 8.59
N ALA A 509 -24.68 6.86 7.46
CA ALA A 509 -25.18 6.18 6.25
C ALA A 509 -24.23 5.11 5.75
N ASP A 510 -22.94 5.40 5.62
CA ASP A 510 -21.92 4.46 5.15
C ASP A 510 -21.77 3.25 6.09
N LEU A 511 -21.76 3.48 7.40
CA LEU A 511 -21.66 2.43 8.40
C LEU A 511 -22.86 1.48 8.34
N ASN A 512 -24.06 2.03 8.15
CA ASN A 512 -25.27 1.23 8.03
C ASN A 512 -25.42 0.54 6.66
N ALA A 513 -24.80 1.07 5.62
CA ALA A 513 -24.63 0.35 4.36
C ALA A 513 -23.71 -0.87 4.51
N LEU A 514 -22.58 -0.72 5.22
CA LEU A 514 -21.71 -1.84 5.59
C LEU A 514 -22.44 -2.85 6.50
N TRP A 515 -23.24 -2.38 7.46
CA TRP A 515 -24.01 -3.23 8.35
C TRP A 515 -25.02 -4.09 7.59
N TYR A 516 -25.78 -3.48 6.67
CA TYR A 516 -26.68 -4.21 5.77
C TYR A 516 -25.93 -5.29 4.97
N HIS A 517 -24.79 -4.91 4.40
CA HIS A 517 -23.95 -5.84 3.66
C HIS A 517 -23.43 -6.99 4.55
N ALA A 518 -23.00 -6.69 5.78
CA ALA A 518 -22.53 -7.70 6.74
C ALA A 518 -23.65 -8.69 7.12
N LEU A 519 -24.87 -8.23 7.33
CA LEU A 519 -26.03 -9.09 7.58
C LEU A 519 -26.31 -10.02 6.40
N ALA A 520 -26.26 -9.49 5.17
CA ALA A 520 -26.42 -10.28 3.96
C ALA A 520 -25.27 -11.31 3.79
N ALA A 521 -24.03 -10.91 4.06
CA ALA A 521 -22.86 -11.77 4.04
C ALA A 521 -22.98 -12.92 5.07
N MET A 522 -23.37 -12.60 6.31
CA MET A 522 -23.59 -13.61 7.34
C MET A 522 -24.72 -14.58 6.99
N SER A 523 -25.76 -14.12 6.28
CA SER A 523 -26.79 -15.03 5.75
C SER A 523 -26.19 -16.03 4.74
N GLN A 524 -25.26 -15.61 3.89
CA GLN A 524 -24.58 -16.51 2.94
C GLN A 524 -23.62 -17.48 3.66
N LEU A 525 -22.81 -16.97 4.59
CA LEU A 525 -21.93 -17.79 5.41
C LEU A 525 -22.71 -18.83 6.21
N ALA A 526 -23.85 -18.47 6.82
CA ALA A 526 -24.72 -19.39 7.54
C ALA A 526 -25.28 -20.50 6.62
N LYS A 527 -25.61 -20.19 5.36
CA LYS A 527 -26.03 -21.21 4.37
C LYS A 527 -24.88 -22.18 4.06
N LEU A 528 -23.67 -21.64 3.88
CA LEU A 528 -22.48 -22.44 3.64
C LEU A 528 -22.20 -23.39 4.81
N MET A 529 -22.34 -22.88 6.04
CA MET A 529 -22.21 -23.64 7.29
C MET A 529 -23.44 -24.51 7.63
N LYS A 530 -24.43 -24.59 6.72
CA LYS A 530 -25.69 -25.37 6.88
C LYS A 530 -26.55 -24.92 8.07
N ARG A 531 -26.41 -23.67 8.52
CA ARG A 531 -27.14 -23.03 9.61
C ARG A 531 -28.40 -22.28 9.07
N ARG A 532 -29.42 -23.04 8.63
CA ARG A 532 -30.56 -22.47 7.87
C ARG A 532 -31.40 -21.44 8.65
N GLU A 533 -31.56 -21.63 9.94
CA GLU A 533 -32.31 -20.69 10.79
C GLU A 533 -31.55 -19.35 10.91
N ASN A 534 -30.25 -19.39 11.18
CA ASN A 534 -29.42 -18.19 11.25
C ASN A 534 -29.41 -17.46 9.91
N ALA A 535 -29.33 -18.20 8.80
CA ALA A 535 -29.36 -17.61 7.46
C ALA A 535 -30.69 -16.86 7.20
N ALA A 536 -31.82 -17.43 7.59
CA ALA A 536 -33.13 -16.78 7.48
C ALA A 536 -33.25 -15.55 8.39
N PHE A 537 -32.75 -15.66 9.62
CA PHE A 537 -32.73 -14.57 10.60
C PHE A 537 -31.93 -13.37 10.10
N TYR A 538 -30.67 -13.55 9.68
CA TYR A 538 -29.84 -12.45 9.18
C TYR A 538 -30.46 -11.79 7.94
N MET A 539 -31.01 -12.57 7.03
CA MET A 539 -31.66 -12.03 5.83
C MET A 539 -32.95 -11.26 6.14
N ALA A 540 -33.74 -11.70 7.14
CA ALA A 540 -34.91 -10.96 7.58
C ALA A 540 -34.53 -9.61 8.15
N TRP A 541 -33.51 -9.58 8.99
CA TRP A 541 -32.96 -8.35 9.58
C TRP A 541 -32.42 -7.39 8.54
N ALA A 542 -31.62 -7.90 7.58
CA ALA A 542 -31.13 -7.09 6.46
C ALA A 542 -32.29 -6.43 5.68
N ARG A 543 -33.42 -7.15 5.47
CA ARG A 543 -34.59 -6.61 4.76
C ARG A 543 -35.29 -5.52 5.54
N GLU A 544 -35.37 -5.64 6.86
CA GLU A 544 -35.96 -4.61 7.73
C GLU A 544 -35.14 -3.32 7.62
N LEU A 545 -33.85 -3.41 7.79
CA LEU A 545 -32.93 -2.29 7.63
C LEU A 545 -33.03 -1.64 6.22
N GLN A 546 -33.09 -2.44 5.16
CA GLN A 546 -33.25 -1.96 3.79
C GLN A 546 -34.53 -1.12 3.60
N ARG A 547 -35.63 -1.52 4.18
CA ARG A 547 -36.90 -0.79 4.06
C ARG A 547 -36.86 0.58 4.73
N ALA A 548 -36.19 0.69 5.88
CA ALA A 548 -36.10 1.92 6.66
C ALA A 548 -34.95 2.85 6.24
N TYR A 549 -34.00 2.35 5.44
CA TYR A 549 -32.74 3.05 5.18
C TYR A 549 -32.93 4.40 4.46
N ALA A 550 -33.74 4.42 3.40
CA ALA A 550 -33.99 5.65 2.64
C ALA A 550 -34.78 6.69 3.49
N ASP A 551 -35.72 6.25 4.31
CA ASP A 551 -36.48 7.15 5.18
C ASP A 551 -35.57 7.83 6.22
N ARG A 552 -34.50 7.15 6.64
CA ARG A 552 -33.56 7.67 7.64
C ARG A 552 -32.52 8.61 7.02
N PHE A 553 -31.95 8.28 5.84
CA PHE A 553 -30.76 8.91 5.33
C PHE A 553 -30.94 9.70 4.02
N TRP A 554 -32.08 9.62 3.32
CA TRP A 554 -32.23 10.25 2.02
C TRP A 554 -32.55 11.75 2.12
N ASP A 555 -31.71 12.60 1.48
CA ASP A 555 -31.99 14.03 1.26
C ASP A 555 -32.57 14.23 -0.15
N GLU A 556 -33.90 14.33 -0.24
CA GLU A 556 -34.61 14.48 -1.51
C GLU A 556 -34.20 15.76 -2.26
N LYS A 557 -33.86 16.84 -1.54
CA LYS A 557 -33.49 18.13 -2.15
C LYS A 557 -32.13 18.07 -2.84
N ARG A 558 -31.20 17.28 -2.28
CA ARG A 558 -29.83 17.17 -2.81
C ARG A 558 -29.63 15.90 -3.65
N SER A 559 -30.59 14.99 -3.65
CA SER A 559 -30.46 13.67 -4.31
C SER A 559 -29.21 12.88 -3.85
N CYS A 560 -28.97 12.87 -2.54
CA CYS A 560 -27.89 12.15 -1.90
C CYS A 560 -28.30 11.71 -0.49
N LEU A 561 -27.41 11.05 0.24
CA LEU A 561 -27.65 10.69 1.63
C LEU A 561 -27.19 11.81 2.57
N TYR A 562 -27.74 11.87 3.76
CA TYR A 562 -27.10 12.51 4.91
C TYR A 562 -25.94 11.60 5.32
N ASP A 563 -24.71 12.10 5.44
CA ASP A 563 -23.59 11.29 5.89
C ASP A 563 -23.84 10.74 7.30
N GLU A 564 -24.48 11.56 8.14
CA GLU A 564 -24.65 11.29 9.57
C GLU A 564 -25.97 11.89 10.08
N VAL A 565 -26.58 11.18 11.02
CA VAL A 565 -27.77 11.64 11.77
C VAL A 565 -27.43 11.56 13.26
N THR A 566 -27.57 12.68 13.95
CA THR A 566 -27.37 12.81 15.40
C THR A 566 -28.70 13.06 16.11
N ALA A 567 -28.69 13.13 17.44
CA ALA A 567 -29.86 13.55 18.20
C ALA A 567 -30.36 14.96 17.83
N ALA A 568 -29.46 15.85 17.37
CA ALA A 568 -29.79 17.19 16.91
C ALA A 568 -30.37 17.23 15.48
N GLY A 569 -30.30 16.13 14.75
CA GLY A 569 -30.79 15.99 13.38
C GLY A 569 -29.72 15.59 12.35
N PRO A 570 -30.10 15.56 11.05
CA PRO A 570 -29.21 15.09 9.99
C PRO A 570 -28.15 16.14 9.62
N LEU A 571 -26.92 15.68 9.42
CA LEU A 571 -25.79 16.49 8.93
C LEU A 571 -25.72 16.42 7.41
N ARG A 572 -25.79 17.58 6.77
CA ARG A 572 -25.82 17.72 5.30
C ARG A 572 -24.41 17.82 4.74
N SER A 573 -23.62 16.78 4.87
CA SER A 573 -22.35 16.61 4.16
C SER A 573 -22.53 15.66 2.98
N LEU A 574 -21.59 15.66 2.05
CA LEU A 574 -21.51 14.73 0.93
C LEU A 574 -20.11 14.16 0.90
N SER A 575 -20.00 12.86 1.05
CA SER A 575 -18.74 12.13 1.01
C SER A 575 -18.80 10.93 0.04
N PRO A 576 -17.64 10.46 -0.46
CA PRO A 576 -17.58 9.28 -1.33
C PRO A 576 -18.08 8.00 -0.64
N SER A 577 -18.06 7.93 0.69
CA SER A 577 -18.47 6.75 1.45
C SER A 577 -19.96 6.42 1.30
N GLN A 578 -20.80 7.39 0.90
CA GLN A 578 -22.20 7.15 0.54
C GLN A 578 -22.36 6.14 -0.59
N LEU A 579 -21.34 5.97 -1.43
CA LEU A 579 -21.34 4.99 -2.52
C LEU A 579 -21.45 3.54 -2.02
N TYR A 580 -21.11 3.23 -0.77
CA TYR A 580 -21.26 1.89 -0.23
C TYR A 580 -22.70 1.37 -0.27
N ALA A 581 -23.69 2.25 -0.21
CA ALA A 581 -25.11 1.89 -0.35
C ALA A 581 -25.45 1.29 -1.74
N VAL A 582 -24.59 1.48 -2.75
CA VAL A 582 -24.75 0.97 -4.11
C VAL A 582 -23.60 0.05 -4.52
N ALA A 583 -22.37 0.36 -4.10
CA ALA A 583 -21.16 -0.38 -4.47
C ALA A 583 -21.10 -1.79 -3.88
N LEU A 584 -21.66 -2.01 -2.70
CA LEU A 584 -21.64 -3.32 -2.02
C LEU A 584 -22.90 -4.14 -2.37
N PRO A 585 -22.75 -5.41 -2.80
CA PRO A 585 -23.90 -6.29 -3.06
C PRO A 585 -24.42 -6.95 -1.78
N PRO A 586 -25.74 -7.13 -1.63
CA PRO A 586 -26.79 -6.63 -2.52
C PRO A 586 -26.98 -5.12 -2.37
N VAL A 587 -27.41 -4.46 -3.44
CA VAL A 587 -27.62 -3.00 -3.44
C VAL A 587 -28.71 -2.63 -2.43
N LEU A 588 -28.42 -1.63 -1.60
CA LEU A 588 -29.29 -1.22 -0.51
C LEU A 588 -30.42 -0.28 -0.97
N LEU A 589 -30.12 0.62 -1.91
CA LEU A 589 -31.06 1.59 -2.45
C LEU A 589 -31.88 1.01 -3.62
N THR A 590 -33.07 1.59 -3.87
CA THR A 590 -33.81 1.33 -5.11
C THR A 590 -33.02 1.86 -6.32
N SER A 591 -33.33 1.33 -7.52
CA SER A 591 -32.58 1.69 -8.73
C SER A 591 -32.63 3.20 -9.04
N ASP A 592 -33.74 3.87 -8.76
CA ASP A 592 -33.89 5.32 -8.95
C ASP A 592 -33.01 6.11 -7.96
N LEU A 593 -33.07 5.79 -6.70
CA LEU A 593 -32.27 6.45 -5.66
C LEU A 593 -30.76 6.18 -5.85
N ALA A 594 -30.42 4.95 -6.25
CA ALA A 594 -29.04 4.57 -6.54
C ALA A 594 -28.46 5.40 -7.71
N LEU A 595 -29.21 5.55 -8.80
CA LEU A 595 -28.80 6.36 -9.94
C LEU A 595 -28.61 7.83 -9.55
N ARG A 596 -29.59 8.42 -8.86
CA ARG A 596 -29.53 9.81 -8.40
C ARG A 596 -28.37 10.08 -7.45
N LEU A 597 -28.07 9.15 -6.54
CA LEU A 597 -26.94 9.24 -5.63
C LEU A 597 -25.62 9.21 -6.40
N VAL A 598 -25.44 8.23 -7.27
CA VAL A 598 -24.19 8.05 -8.04
C VAL A 598 -23.94 9.24 -8.96
N ASP A 599 -24.98 9.77 -9.62
CA ASP A 599 -24.86 10.96 -10.46
C ASP A 599 -24.49 12.20 -9.63
N THR A 600 -25.05 12.36 -8.43
CA THR A 600 -24.72 13.48 -7.53
C THR A 600 -23.27 13.37 -7.04
N VAL A 601 -22.86 12.23 -6.53
CA VAL A 601 -21.47 12.00 -6.07
C VAL A 601 -20.48 12.20 -7.22
N THR A 602 -20.79 11.69 -8.42
CA THR A 602 -19.94 11.87 -9.59
C THR A 602 -19.80 13.34 -9.97
N ARG A 603 -20.90 14.08 -10.02
CA ARG A 603 -20.89 15.50 -10.38
C ARG A 603 -20.12 16.37 -9.39
N GLU A 604 -20.25 16.11 -8.08
CA GLU A 604 -19.73 16.97 -7.03
C GLU A 604 -18.31 16.60 -6.57
N LEU A 605 -17.95 15.30 -6.62
CA LEU A 605 -16.71 14.79 -5.99
C LEU A 605 -15.70 14.21 -7.00
N TYR A 606 -16.15 13.76 -8.19
CA TYR A 606 -15.26 13.09 -9.13
C TYR A 606 -14.22 14.06 -9.73
N ASP A 607 -12.97 13.62 -9.70
CA ASP A 607 -11.82 14.22 -10.37
C ASP A 607 -11.11 13.11 -11.16
N THR A 608 -10.34 13.46 -12.18
CA THR A 608 -9.58 12.46 -12.98
C THR A 608 -8.61 11.62 -12.16
N ARG A 609 -8.22 12.11 -10.98
CA ARG A 609 -7.29 11.45 -10.04
C ARG A 609 -8.00 10.71 -8.89
N GLY A 610 -9.32 10.67 -8.85
CA GLY A 610 -10.08 10.02 -7.77
C GLY A 610 -11.34 10.77 -7.37
N LEU A 611 -11.81 10.57 -6.15
CA LEU A 611 -12.92 11.35 -5.60
C LEU A 611 -12.43 12.23 -4.45
N ARG A 612 -12.86 13.48 -4.45
CA ARG A 612 -12.59 14.41 -3.34
C ARG A 612 -13.36 13.97 -2.08
N PRO A 613 -12.81 14.20 -0.89
CA PRO A 613 -13.49 13.85 0.36
C PRO A 613 -14.77 14.67 0.57
N ARG A 614 -14.81 15.91 0.05
CA ARG A 614 -15.95 16.84 0.07
C ARG A 614 -16.01 17.68 -1.18
N PRO A 615 -17.16 18.28 -1.52
CA PRO A 615 -17.28 19.19 -2.65
C PRO A 615 -16.31 20.37 -2.52
N GLY A 616 -15.41 20.53 -3.50
CA GLY A 616 -14.46 21.64 -3.56
C GLY A 616 -13.32 21.60 -2.54
N ASP A 617 -13.22 20.55 -1.72
CA ASP A 617 -12.24 20.47 -0.62
C ASP A 617 -11.42 19.17 -0.70
N GLY A 618 -10.16 19.25 -0.34
CA GLY A 618 -9.21 18.15 -0.24
C GLY A 618 -8.73 17.57 -1.57
N ALA A 619 -7.61 16.85 -1.50
CA ALA A 619 -7.05 16.17 -2.65
C ALA A 619 -7.92 14.95 -3.05
N PRO A 620 -8.06 14.66 -4.37
CA PRO A 620 -8.74 13.46 -4.84
C PRO A 620 -8.05 12.19 -4.34
N ASP A 621 -8.83 11.26 -3.79
CA ASP A 621 -8.34 9.97 -3.30
C ASP A 621 -8.67 8.86 -4.31
N PRO A 622 -7.65 8.24 -4.93
CA PRO A 622 -7.84 7.18 -5.92
C PRO A 622 -8.47 5.90 -5.35
N ALA A 623 -8.40 5.67 -4.04
CA ALA A 623 -9.03 4.52 -3.42
C ALA A 623 -10.56 4.52 -3.52
N TRP A 624 -11.18 5.64 -3.82
CA TRP A 624 -12.62 5.72 -4.06
C TRP A 624 -13.03 5.37 -5.50
N LEU A 625 -12.08 5.21 -6.43
CA LEU A 625 -12.39 4.79 -7.80
C LEU A 625 -12.96 3.38 -7.87
N GLY A 626 -12.54 2.45 -6.98
CA GLY A 626 -13.11 1.11 -6.92
C GLY A 626 -14.61 1.12 -6.55
N PRO A 627 -14.99 1.65 -5.39
CA PRO A 627 -16.40 1.83 -5.02
C PRO A 627 -17.21 2.63 -6.04
N TRP A 628 -16.65 3.70 -6.61
CA TRP A 628 -17.32 4.49 -7.65
C TRP A 628 -17.56 3.68 -8.92
N ALA A 629 -16.57 2.93 -9.40
CA ALA A 629 -16.72 2.07 -10.57
C ALA A 629 -17.84 1.03 -10.38
N ALA A 630 -17.82 0.36 -9.24
CA ALA A 630 -18.85 -0.61 -8.87
C ALA A 630 -20.24 0.02 -8.82
N ALA A 631 -20.38 1.17 -8.16
CA ALA A 631 -21.64 1.88 -8.04
C ALA A 631 -22.14 2.41 -9.38
N ALA A 632 -21.26 3.02 -10.18
CA ALA A 632 -21.59 3.54 -11.51
C ALA A 632 -22.09 2.44 -12.46
N LEU A 633 -21.40 1.30 -12.51
CA LEU A 633 -21.80 0.18 -13.37
C LEU A 633 -23.08 -0.51 -12.89
N ARG A 634 -23.33 -0.56 -11.59
CA ARG A 634 -24.59 -1.14 -11.06
C ARG A 634 -25.78 -0.23 -11.29
N SER A 635 -25.65 1.08 -11.06
CA SER A 635 -26.74 2.04 -11.21
C SER A 635 -27.13 2.27 -12.68
N HIS A 636 -26.16 2.30 -13.61
CA HIS A 636 -26.39 2.49 -15.05
C HIS A 636 -26.61 1.18 -15.81
N GLY A 637 -26.81 0.04 -15.13
CA GLY A 637 -27.10 -1.24 -15.78
C GLY A 637 -25.96 -1.81 -16.61
N ARG A 638 -24.71 -1.43 -16.34
CA ARG A 638 -23.50 -1.85 -17.08
C ARG A 638 -23.55 -1.52 -18.56
N ASP A 639 -24.17 -0.41 -18.92
CA ASP A 639 -24.21 0.03 -20.30
C ASP A 639 -22.82 0.41 -20.86
N ARG A 640 -22.74 0.51 -22.20
CA ARG A 640 -21.47 0.79 -22.90
C ARG A 640 -20.87 2.16 -22.52
N ALA A 641 -21.69 3.16 -22.22
CA ALA A 641 -21.24 4.51 -21.89
C ALA A 641 -20.66 4.54 -20.45
N ALA A 642 -21.33 3.89 -19.49
CA ALA A 642 -20.83 3.75 -18.13
C ALA A 642 -19.52 2.94 -18.09
N ALA A 643 -19.45 1.82 -18.82
CA ALA A 643 -18.25 1.00 -18.96
C ALA A 643 -17.07 1.79 -19.54
N LYS A 644 -17.32 2.59 -20.59
CA LYS A 644 -16.28 3.44 -21.19
C LYS A 644 -15.77 4.50 -20.22
N ARG A 645 -16.66 5.18 -19.48
CA ARG A 645 -16.26 6.18 -18.47
C ARG A 645 -15.41 5.56 -17.38
N VAL A 646 -15.84 4.43 -16.83
CA VAL A 646 -15.11 3.72 -15.78
C VAL A 646 -13.75 3.27 -16.28
N ARG A 647 -13.67 2.64 -17.45
CA ARG A 647 -12.41 2.23 -18.07
C ARG A 647 -11.46 3.41 -18.24
N SER A 648 -11.92 4.53 -18.81
CA SER A 648 -11.08 5.72 -19.02
C SER A 648 -10.54 6.30 -17.70
N ALA A 649 -11.32 6.28 -16.62
CA ALA A 649 -10.85 6.69 -15.29
C ALA A 649 -9.74 5.76 -14.76
N LEU A 650 -9.85 4.46 -14.97
CA LEU A 650 -8.87 3.49 -14.49
C LEU A 650 -7.63 3.42 -15.38
N GLU A 651 -7.73 3.68 -16.69
CA GLU A 651 -6.61 3.73 -17.64
C GLU A 651 -5.57 4.78 -17.25
N HIS A 652 -5.99 5.87 -16.61
CA HIS A 652 -5.07 6.85 -16.02
C HIS A 652 -4.08 6.19 -15.04
N TYR A 653 -4.53 5.16 -14.32
CA TYR A 653 -3.70 4.41 -13.35
C TYR A 653 -3.04 3.16 -13.94
N ALA A 654 -3.49 2.67 -15.09
CA ALA A 654 -2.85 1.59 -15.81
C ALA A 654 -1.51 2.02 -16.44
N ALA A 655 -1.42 3.28 -16.86
CA ALA A 655 -0.20 3.89 -17.41
C ALA A 655 0.85 4.25 -16.34
N ILE A 656 0.52 4.17 -15.04
CA ILE A 656 1.44 4.45 -13.91
C ILE A 656 2.39 3.26 -13.71
N GLY A 657 3.13 2.91 -14.75
CA GLY A 657 4.19 1.91 -14.69
C GLY A 657 5.53 2.51 -14.26
N GLU A 658 5.97 3.55 -14.88
CA GLU A 658 7.32 4.09 -14.69
C GLU A 658 7.32 5.60 -15.01
N GLY A 659 7.07 6.47 -14.02
CA GLY A 659 7.36 7.89 -14.21
C GLY A 659 6.44 8.93 -13.57
N ASP A 660 5.22 8.58 -13.18
CA ASP A 660 4.25 9.58 -12.74
C ASP A 660 4.18 9.80 -11.22
N ALA A 661 3.97 11.06 -10.83
CA ALA A 661 4.04 11.59 -9.47
C ALA A 661 2.85 11.20 -8.55
N ILE A 662 2.07 10.16 -8.87
CA ILE A 662 0.90 9.76 -8.07
C ILE A 662 1.31 8.70 -7.05
N GLU A 663 1.29 9.06 -5.78
CA GLU A 663 1.50 8.13 -4.67
C GLU A 663 0.23 7.28 -4.49
N LEU A 664 0.25 6.03 -4.97
CA LEU A 664 -0.78 5.04 -4.70
C LEU A 664 -0.45 4.30 -3.40
N ASP A 665 -1.27 4.46 -2.37
CA ASP A 665 -1.20 3.62 -1.18
C ASP A 665 -1.73 2.20 -1.48
N ALA A 666 -1.53 1.27 -0.53
CA ALA A 666 -1.96 -0.11 -0.70
C ALA A 666 -3.50 -0.23 -0.83
N ARG A 667 -4.26 0.65 -0.18
CA ARG A 667 -5.72 0.69 -0.26
C ARG A 667 -6.18 1.11 -1.65
N ALA A 668 -5.58 2.15 -2.22
CA ALA A 668 -5.87 2.57 -3.59
C ALA A 668 -5.52 1.46 -4.60
N ALA A 669 -4.36 0.81 -4.43
CA ALA A 669 -3.98 -0.32 -5.27
C ALA A 669 -4.99 -1.47 -5.20
N ALA A 670 -5.48 -1.82 -4.00
CA ALA A 670 -6.50 -2.85 -3.80
C ALA A 670 -7.81 -2.54 -4.51
N GLU A 671 -8.30 -1.32 -4.36
CA GLU A 671 -9.56 -0.90 -4.99
C GLU A 671 -9.46 -0.80 -6.52
N LEU A 672 -8.32 -0.37 -7.04
CA LEU A 672 -8.06 -0.36 -8.48
C LEU A 672 -7.98 -1.79 -9.04
N VAL A 673 -7.29 -2.72 -8.37
CA VAL A 673 -7.28 -4.15 -8.75
C VAL A 673 -8.69 -4.72 -8.78
N ARG A 674 -9.48 -4.46 -7.73
CA ARG A 674 -10.87 -4.92 -7.68
C ARG A 674 -11.70 -4.34 -8.83
N ALA A 675 -11.58 -3.04 -9.10
CA ALA A 675 -12.29 -2.41 -10.20
C ALA A 675 -11.92 -3.00 -11.57
N TRP A 676 -10.64 -3.21 -11.83
CA TRP A 676 -10.17 -3.83 -13.07
C TRP A 676 -10.67 -5.27 -13.24
N VAL A 677 -10.50 -6.11 -12.21
CA VAL A 677 -10.78 -7.55 -12.30
C VAL A 677 -12.26 -7.87 -12.14
N GLU A 678 -12.97 -7.15 -11.25
CA GLU A 678 -14.36 -7.49 -10.89
C GLU A 678 -15.41 -6.71 -11.67
N GLU A 679 -15.09 -5.50 -12.10
CA GLU A 679 -16.10 -4.61 -12.67
C GLU A 679 -15.95 -4.35 -14.17
N ILE A 680 -14.72 -4.21 -14.71
CA ILE A 680 -14.53 -3.83 -16.13
C ILE A 680 -14.66 -4.99 -17.09
N ASP A 681 -14.09 -6.14 -16.80
CA ASP A 681 -14.14 -7.29 -17.74
C ASP A 681 -15.54 -7.84 -17.95
N HIS A 682 -16.49 -7.38 -17.15
CA HIS A 682 -17.90 -7.76 -17.25
C HIS A 682 -18.72 -6.88 -18.20
N ALA A 683 -18.17 -5.75 -18.65
CA ALA A 683 -18.99 -4.70 -19.23
C ALA A 683 -19.23 -4.80 -20.75
N VAL A 684 -18.36 -5.43 -21.57
CA VAL A 684 -18.58 -5.55 -23.04
C VAL A 684 -17.85 -6.78 -23.62
N PRO A 685 -18.55 -7.75 -24.25
CA PRO A 685 -17.89 -8.72 -25.10
C PRO A 685 -17.38 -8.04 -26.38
N ALA A 686 -16.12 -8.26 -26.73
CA ALA A 686 -15.45 -7.71 -27.91
C ALA A 686 -16.12 -8.12 -29.27
N SER A 687 -17.06 -9.04 -29.23
CA SER A 687 -17.75 -9.58 -30.45
C SER A 687 -18.93 -8.76 -30.95
N ALA A 688 -19.34 -7.67 -30.29
CA ALA A 688 -20.50 -6.88 -30.73
C ALA A 688 -20.19 -5.81 -31.80
N GLU A 689 -18.91 -5.51 -32.06
CA GLU A 689 -18.56 -4.47 -33.06
C GLU A 689 -18.70 -4.89 -34.54
N THR A 690 -18.70 -6.19 -34.82
CA THR A 690 -18.76 -6.69 -36.19
C THR A 690 -20.20 -6.89 -36.74
N ALA A 691 -21.23 -6.78 -35.91
CA ALA A 691 -22.62 -7.06 -36.31
C ALA A 691 -23.41 -5.83 -36.74
N VAL A 692 -22.96 -4.60 -36.48
CA VAL A 692 -23.74 -3.37 -36.79
C VAL A 692 -23.27 -2.67 -38.06
N SER A 693 -22.14 -3.06 -38.67
CA SER A 693 -21.64 -2.47 -39.91
C SER A 693 -22.19 -3.15 -41.20
N LYS A 694 -23.11 -4.10 -41.07
CA LYS A 694 -23.80 -4.72 -42.22
C LYS A 694 -25.31 -4.79 -42.01
N ARG A 695 -25.97 -3.67 -41.92
CA ARG A 695 -27.39 -3.48 -42.30
C ARG A 695 -27.61 -2.08 -42.81
#